data_6f639695e9b285e3971b747d211f9525
#
_entry.id   6f639695e9b285e3971b747d211f9525
#
_cell.length_a   1.000
_cell.length_b   1.000
_cell.length_c   1.000
_cell.angle_alpha   90.00
_cell.angle_beta   90.00
_cell.angle_gamma   90.00
#
_symmetry.space_group_name_H-M   'P 1'
#
loop_
_entity.id
_entity.type
_entity.pdbx_description
1 polymer ?
#
loop_
_entity_poly.entity_id
_entity_poly.type
_entity_poly.pdbx_seq_one_letter_code
_entity_poly.pdbx_strand_id
1 'polypeptide(L)'
;MKTKLFLITPPFTQLNTPYPATAYIKGFLNTKNIESVQADLGIEVILKLFSKEGLQSLFTVASSTFNAGEISENSKRIFALQEEYLKTINPVIAFLQGINPTLALQICQEDFLPEASRFVQLEELDWAFGTMGTQDKAKHLATLYLEDISDFIVECVDANFGFSRYAERLGRSANSFDELYEALQQEPTYIDGILLSILKERIETIEPTLFLISVPFPGNLYSAFRSAQWVKKHHPNIKISMGGGFPNTELRSLSDTRVFEFFDFITLDDGEAPIEELINAVTSSLSSRAQSRGEKQYKRTFLLEDGKVVYKNNSVKHDYKQSQVGTPDYSDLLLDKYISVIEIVNPMHRMWSDGRWNKLTMAHGCYWGKCTFCDISLDYIKVYEPVAANLLCDRMEEMIAQTGENGFHFVDEAAPPALMRALALEILRRKLAVTWWTNIRFEKSFTKDLCLLLKASGCIAVSGGLEVASDRLLKLIDKGVTVEQVAKVTRNFTEAGVMVHAYLMYGYPTQTIQETVDSLEMVRQLFEVGVLQSGFWHQFAMTAHSPVGLYPERFGVVKETEILGTFANNDINYTDSTGIDHDKFSFGLKKSLFNFMHGICFDYELQDWFEFKIPKTKISPDFIFDALQEEEDFNSKPTAKIVWLGGKPFVEHFTKSKKGNSWEMMTLTFHDKKESFNIQTNRLEGEWLVEILLKISVSKVKIYTFQEVKADFESNLEDFELFWYSKPIKTLREFGLLVL
;
A
#
# COMPACT_ATOMS: atom_id res chain seq x y z
N MET A 1 14.52 16.65 -33.92
CA MET A 1 13.38 15.74 -33.60
C MET A 1 12.93 16.07 -32.19
N LYS A 2 11.63 16.08 -31.94
CA LYS A 2 11.09 16.25 -30.57
C LYS A 2 11.27 14.92 -29.85
N THR A 3 11.81 14.93 -28.64
CA THR A 3 11.99 13.69 -27.86
C THR A 3 10.63 13.17 -27.45
N LYS A 4 10.33 11.91 -27.73
CA LYS A 4 9.10 11.23 -27.36
C LYS A 4 9.44 10.07 -26.46
N LEU A 5 8.79 9.99 -25.29
CA LEU A 5 9.05 9.01 -24.27
C LEU A 5 7.95 7.95 -24.21
N PHE A 6 8.35 6.71 -24.00
CA PHE A 6 7.45 5.63 -23.68
C PHE A 6 7.83 5.03 -22.32
N LEU A 7 6.88 5.04 -21.38
CA LEU A 7 7.05 4.52 -20.02
C LEU A 7 6.24 3.25 -19.86
N ILE A 8 6.83 2.20 -19.28
CA ILE A 8 6.09 0.98 -18.99
C ILE A 8 6.32 0.47 -17.57
N THR A 9 5.28 -0.21 -17.07
CA THR A 9 5.43 -1.22 -16.01
C THR A 9 5.39 -2.59 -16.69
N PRO A 10 6.46 -3.39 -16.62
CA PRO A 10 6.50 -4.72 -17.24
C PRO A 10 5.72 -5.75 -16.43
N PRO A 11 5.28 -6.90 -17.02
CA PRO A 11 4.62 -7.99 -16.30
C PRO A 11 5.46 -8.57 -15.15
N PHE A 12 4.86 -8.97 -14.02
CA PHE A 12 3.51 -8.70 -13.56
C PHE A 12 3.54 -7.96 -12.24
N THR A 13 2.47 -7.21 -11.97
CA THR A 13 2.21 -6.57 -10.69
C THR A 13 0.79 -6.89 -10.21
N GLN A 14 0.27 -6.12 -9.27
CA GLN A 14 -1.13 -6.20 -8.83
C GLN A 14 -2.12 -6.02 -9.98
N LEU A 15 -3.25 -6.72 -9.93
CA LEU A 15 -4.23 -6.76 -11.02
C LEU A 15 -5.43 -5.82 -10.81
N ASN A 16 -5.58 -5.22 -9.63
CA ASN A 16 -6.75 -4.39 -9.28
C ASN A 16 -6.57 -2.90 -9.58
N THR A 17 -5.34 -2.43 -9.69
CA THR A 17 -5.03 -1.01 -9.92
C THR A 17 -3.61 -0.87 -10.47
N PRO A 18 -3.30 0.15 -11.31
CA PRO A 18 -1.96 0.33 -11.85
C PRO A 18 -0.93 0.62 -10.76
N TYR A 19 0.30 0.20 -10.99
CA TYR A 19 1.43 0.65 -10.18
C TYR A 19 1.72 2.13 -10.47
N PRO A 20 1.89 3.00 -9.46
CA PRO A 20 1.81 4.45 -9.65
C PRO A 20 3.02 5.10 -10.33
N ALA A 21 4.19 4.44 -10.40
CA ALA A 21 5.45 5.08 -10.79
C ALA A 21 5.39 5.77 -12.17
N THR A 22 4.81 5.11 -13.18
CA THR A 22 4.71 5.70 -14.53
C THR A 22 3.80 6.92 -14.56
N ALA A 23 2.69 6.91 -13.79
CA ALA A 23 1.78 8.03 -13.68
C ALA A 23 2.43 9.25 -12.99
N TYR A 24 3.26 9.02 -11.94
CA TYR A 24 4.03 10.07 -11.30
C TYR A 24 5.04 10.71 -12.27
N ILE A 25 5.83 9.89 -12.96
CA ILE A 25 6.80 10.38 -13.95
C ILE A 25 6.10 11.11 -15.09
N LYS A 26 4.96 10.60 -15.59
CA LYS A 26 4.18 11.30 -16.62
C LYS A 26 3.66 12.64 -16.12
N GLY A 27 3.12 12.71 -14.91
CA GLY A 27 2.71 13.97 -14.27
C GLY A 27 3.85 14.98 -14.20
N PHE A 28 5.05 14.53 -13.81
CA PHE A 28 6.24 15.37 -13.82
C PHE A 28 6.61 15.85 -15.24
N LEU A 29 6.64 14.96 -16.23
CA LEU A 29 6.96 15.31 -17.62
C LEU A 29 5.96 16.32 -18.20
N ASN A 30 4.69 16.26 -17.82
CA ASN A 30 3.68 17.26 -18.18
C ASN A 30 4.05 18.66 -17.67
N THR A 31 4.62 18.77 -16.46
CA THR A 31 5.11 20.08 -15.94
C THR A 31 6.24 20.67 -16.79
N LYS A 32 6.94 19.82 -17.55
CA LYS A 32 8.05 20.21 -18.45
C LYS A 32 7.62 20.35 -19.92
N ASN A 33 6.34 20.12 -20.24
CA ASN A 33 5.82 20.05 -21.61
C ASN A 33 6.57 19.02 -22.47
N ILE A 34 6.94 17.89 -21.88
CA ILE A 34 7.59 16.76 -22.57
C ILE A 34 6.54 15.72 -22.88
N GLU A 35 6.42 15.36 -24.15
CA GLU A 35 5.46 14.35 -24.64
C GLU A 35 5.86 12.96 -24.19
N SER A 36 4.94 12.28 -23.50
CA SER A 36 5.13 10.92 -23.02
C SER A 36 3.87 10.08 -23.13
N VAL A 37 4.02 8.79 -23.35
CA VAL A 37 2.96 7.78 -23.34
C VAL A 37 3.34 6.73 -22.32
N GLN A 38 2.36 6.18 -21.61
CA GLN A 38 2.60 5.10 -20.64
C GLN A 38 1.72 3.89 -20.90
N ALA A 39 2.16 2.72 -20.42
CA ALA A 39 1.39 1.48 -20.45
C ALA A 39 1.74 0.58 -19.25
N ASP A 40 0.74 -0.15 -18.77
CA ASP A 40 0.92 -1.31 -17.89
C ASP A 40 0.80 -2.58 -18.73
N LEU A 41 1.96 -3.12 -19.13
CA LEU A 41 1.98 -4.31 -19.98
C LEU A 41 1.56 -5.58 -19.21
N GLY A 42 1.57 -5.54 -17.88
CA GLY A 42 1.11 -6.65 -17.05
C GLY A 42 -0.37 -6.92 -17.24
N ILE A 43 -1.21 -5.91 -17.05
CA ILE A 43 -2.66 -6.08 -17.25
C ILE A 43 -3.00 -6.39 -18.71
N GLU A 44 -2.28 -5.79 -19.68
CA GLU A 44 -2.51 -6.06 -21.11
C GLU A 44 -2.22 -7.53 -21.46
N VAL A 45 -1.14 -8.12 -20.92
CA VAL A 45 -0.81 -9.55 -21.10
C VAL A 45 -1.86 -10.43 -20.44
N ILE A 46 -2.25 -10.14 -19.20
CA ILE A 46 -3.28 -10.92 -18.49
C ILE A 46 -4.60 -10.92 -19.26
N LEU A 47 -5.07 -9.78 -19.73
CA LEU A 47 -6.32 -9.70 -20.48
C LEU A 47 -6.28 -10.43 -21.83
N LYS A 48 -5.12 -10.45 -22.50
CA LYS A 48 -4.94 -11.20 -23.73
C LYS A 48 -4.87 -12.70 -23.47
N LEU A 49 -4.21 -13.13 -22.41
CA LEU A 49 -4.07 -14.51 -22.00
C LEU A 49 -5.40 -15.09 -21.50
N PHE A 50 -6.09 -14.39 -20.57
CA PHE A 50 -7.36 -14.79 -19.98
C PHE A 50 -8.55 -14.26 -20.79
N SER A 51 -8.52 -14.49 -22.10
CA SER A 51 -9.62 -14.30 -23.05
C SER A 51 -9.96 -15.63 -23.71
N LYS A 52 -11.12 -15.72 -24.37
CA LYS A 52 -11.50 -16.92 -25.12
C LYS A 52 -10.43 -17.30 -26.16
N GLU A 53 -9.97 -16.34 -26.93
CA GLU A 53 -8.95 -16.50 -27.96
C GLU A 53 -7.58 -16.88 -27.35
N GLY A 54 -7.25 -16.24 -26.22
CA GLY A 54 -6.03 -16.54 -25.47
C GLY A 54 -6.01 -17.96 -24.92
N LEU A 55 -7.10 -18.40 -24.27
CA LEU A 55 -7.23 -19.78 -23.77
C LEU A 55 -7.25 -20.82 -24.90
N GLN A 56 -7.90 -20.53 -26.02
CA GLN A 56 -7.91 -21.43 -27.16
C GLN A 56 -6.48 -21.65 -27.72
N SER A 57 -5.69 -20.58 -27.81
CA SER A 57 -4.27 -20.65 -28.19
C SER A 57 -3.46 -21.41 -27.14
N LEU A 58 -3.72 -21.14 -25.83
CA LEU A 58 -3.06 -21.80 -24.70
C LEU A 58 -3.26 -23.33 -24.76
N PHE A 59 -4.50 -23.80 -24.89
CA PHE A 59 -4.81 -25.24 -24.97
C PHE A 59 -4.19 -25.88 -26.24
N THR A 60 -4.10 -25.13 -27.33
CA THR A 60 -3.41 -25.59 -28.53
C THR A 60 -1.92 -25.81 -28.28
N VAL A 61 -1.24 -24.89 -27.60
CA VAL A 61 0.18 -25.03 -27.23
C VAL A 61 0.36 -26.18 -26.25
N ALA A 62 -0.47 -26.27 -25.22
CA ALA A 62 -0.42 -27.31 -24.20
C ALA A 62 -0.61 -28.72 -24.78
N SER A 63 -1.33 -28.88 -25.89
CA SER A 63 -1.56 -30.19 -26.52
C SER A 63 -0.28 -30.94 -26.89
N SER A 64 0.80 -30.23 -27.20
CA SER A 64 2.13 -30.79 -27.48
C SER A 64 2.75 -31.42 -26.23
N THR A 65 2.58 -30.81 -25.06
CA THR A 65 3.07 -31.27 -23.76
C THR A 65 2.33 -32.53 -23.32
N PHE A 66 0.99 -32.58 -23.57
CA PHE A 66 0.18 -33.75 -23.28
C PHE A 66 0.60 -35.03 -23.98
N ASN A 67 1.26 -34.90 -25.14
CA ASN A 67 1.76 -36.03 -25.91
C ASN A 67 3.17 -36.50 -25.48
N ALA A 68 3.84 -35.77 -24.60
CA ALA A 68 5.26 -35.93 -24.31
C ALA A 68 5.63 -36.37 -22.88
N GLY A 69 4.73 -36.30 -21.89
CA GLY A 69 5.11 -36.51 -20.48
C GLY A 69 4.00 -36.95 -19.52
N GLU A 70 4.38 -37.20 -18.27
CA GLU A 70 3.45 -37.40 -17.15
C GLU A 70 2.91 -36.05 -16.73
N ILE A 71 1.60 -35.88 -16.83
CA ILE A 71 0.86 -34.67 -16.46
C ILE A 71 -0.05 -35.01 -15.28
N SER A 72 -0.20 -34.07 -14.36
CA SER A 72 -1.07 -34.22 -13.18
C SER A 72 -2.52 -34.48 -13.57
N GLU A 73 -3.26 -35.16 -12.70
CA GLU A 73 -4.71 -35.35 -12.88
C GLU A 73 -5.46 -34.03 -12.91
N ASN A 74 -4.96 -33.02 -12.21
CA ASN A 74 -5.52 -31.66 -12.23
C ASN A 74 -5.46 -31.06 -13.65
N SER A 75 -4.30 -31.04 -14.28
CA SER A 75 -4.14 -30.49 -15.64
C SER A 75 -4.85 -31.32 -16.69
N LYS A 76 -4.94 -32.66 -16.51
CA LYS A 76 -5.76 -33.51 -17.39
C LYS A 76 -7.24 -33.14 -17.31
N ARG A 77 -7.76 -32.87 -16.09
CA ARG A 77 -9.15 -32.42 -15.88
C ARG A 77 -9.39 -31.07 -16.55
N ILE A 78 -8.50 -30.08 -16.35
CA ILE A 78 -8.62 -28.77 -16.95
C ILE A 78 -8.62 -28.86 -18.48
N PHE A 79 -7.72 -29.64 -19.04
CA PHE A 79 -7.66 -29.86 -20.49
C PHE A 79 -8.91 -30.55 -21.04
N ALA A 80 -9.46 -31.54 -20.34
CA ALA A 80 -10.69 -32.23 -20.75
C ALA A 80 -11.90 -31.30 -20.72
N LEU A 81 -11.91 -30.29 -19.84
CA LEU A 81 -12.99 -29.31 -19.68
C LEU A 81 -12.73 -27.99 -20.47
N GLN A 82 -11.81 -27.99 -21.43
CA GLN A 82 -11.40 -26.78 -22.17
C GLN A 82 -12.58 -26.00 -22.75
N GLU A 83 -13.61 -26.65 -23.27
CA GLU A 83 -14.79 -25.99 -23.82
C GLU A 83 -15.57 -25.19 -22.76
N GLU A 84 -15.67 -25.70 -21.52
CA GLU A 84 -16.31 -24.98 -20.42
C GLU A 84 -15.46 -23.77 -19.99
N TYR A 85 -14.12 -23.90 -19.94
CA TYR A 85 -13.24 -22.77 -19.72
C TYR A 85 -13.36 -21.69 -20.81
N LEU A 86 -13.42 -22.11 -22.10
CA LEU A 86 -13.60 -21.18 -23.23
C LEU A 86 -14.97 -20.46 -23.19
N LYS A 87 -15.98 -21.09 -22.64
CA LYS A 87 -17.33 -20.52 -22.48
C LYS A 87 -17.41 -19.52 -21.33
N THR A 88 -16.68 -19.77 -20.22
CA THR A 88 -16.84 -19.02 -18.97
C THR A 88 -15.82 -17.87 -18.79
N ILE A 89 -14.66 -17.93 -19.44
CA ILE A 89 -13.57 -16.98 -19.18
C ILE A 89 -13.94 -15.50 -19.40
N ASN A 90 -14.53 -15.15 -20.55
CA ASN A 90 -14.89 -13.76 -20.83
C ASN A 90 -15.95 -13.22 -19.86
N PRO A 91 -17.05 -13.94 -19.52
CA PRO A 91 -17.95 -13.54 -18.46
C PRO A 91 -17.28 -13.34 -17.09
N VAL A 92 -16.36 -14.24 -16.70
CA VAL A 92 -15.64 -14.15 -15.43
C VAL A 92 -14.73 -12.92 -15.39
N ILE A 93 -13.96 -12.66 -16.43
CA ILE A 93 -13.12 -11.45 -16.51
C ILE A 93 -13.99 -10.19 -16.45
N ALA A 94 -15.10 -10.12 -17.20
CA ALA A 94 -16.02 -8.99 -17.14
C ALA A 94 -16.62 -8.81 -15.72
N PHE A 95 -16.95 -9.90 -15.02
CA PHE A 95 -17.40 -9.83 -13.64
C PHE A 95 -16.32 -9.26 -12.71
N LEU A 96 -15.08 -9.72 -12.82
CA LEU A 96 -13.95 -9.22 -12.02
C LEU A 96 -13.59 -7.75 -12.35
N GLN A 97 -13.95 -7.27 -13.54
CA GLN A 97 -13.87 -5.85 -13.91
C GLN A 97 -15.04 -5.01 -13.37
N GLY A 98 -16.03 -5.65 -12.71
CA GLY A 98 -17.23 -4.97 -12.17
C GLY A 98 -18.33 -4.71 -13.19
N ILE A 99 -18.25 -5.29 -14.41
CA ILE A 99 -19.21 -5.04 -15.50
C ILE A 99 -20.51 -5.83 -15.31
N ASN A 100 -20.44 -7.08 -14.82
CA ASN A 100 -21.58 -7.99 -14.69
C ASN A 100 -21.84 -8.44 -13.23
N PRO A 101 -22.23 -7.55 -12.33
CA PRO A 101 -22.34 -7.90 -10.90
C PRO A 101 -23.40 -8.98 -10.59
N THR A 102 -24.42 -9.14 -11.44
CA THR A 102 -25.46 -10.19 -11.30
C THR A 102 -24.92 -11.59 -11.53
N LEU A 103 -23.79 -11.74 -12.23
CA LEU A 103 -23.16 -13.04 -12.44
C LEU A 103 -22.69 -13.68 -11.13
N ALA A 104 -22.50 -12.92 -10.07
CA ALA A 104 -22.15 -13.43 -8.75
C ALA A 104 -23.08 -14.52 -8.26
N LEU A 105 -24.39 -14.38 -8.52
CA LEU A 105 -25.38 -15.38 -8.12
C LEU A 105 -25.15 -16.71 -8.83
N GLN A 106 -24.76 -16.68 -10.10
CA GLN A 106 -24.48 -17.88 -10.88
C GLN A 106 -23.13 -18.49 -10.53
N ILE A 107 -22.10 -17.67 -10.32
CA ILE A 107 -20.78 -18.14 -9.87
C ILE A 107 -20.88 -18.88 -8.53
N CYS A 108 -21.72 -18.39 -7.61
CA CYS A 108 -21.93 -19.04 -6.32
C CYS A 108 -22.81 -20.30 -6.37
N GLN A 109 -23.36 -20.65 -7.54
CA GLN A 109 -24.02 -21.94 -7.78
C GLN A 109 -22.96 -22.91 -8.34
N GLU A 110 -22.82 -24.05 -7.74
CA GLU A 110 -21.72 -25.01 -7.93
C GLU A 110 -21.59 -25.62 -9.34
N ASP A 111 -22.41 -25.22 -10.30
CA ASP A 111 -22.48 -25.78 -11.66
C ASP A 111 -22.08 -24.82 -12.79
N PHE A 112 -21.64 -23.59 -12.46
CA PHE A 112 -21.28 -22.60 -13.48
C PHE A 112 -19.81 -22.61 -13.86
N LEU A 113 -18.92 -22.59 -12.88
CA LEU A 113 -17.48 -22.62 -13.11
C LEU A 113 -16.98 -24.06 -13.20
N PRO A 114 -16.12 -24.41 -14.15
CA PRO A 114 -15.35 -25.64 -14.03
C PRO A 114 -14.39 -25.50 -12.85
N GLU A 115 -14.46 -26.47 -11.92
CA GLU A 115 -13.70 -26.49 -10.68
C GLU A 115 -12.59 -27.52 -10.75
N ALA A 116 -11.39 -27.17 -10.27
CA ALA A 116 -10.24 -28.07 -10.20
C ALA A 116 -9.62 -28.05 -8.79
N SER A 117 -8.32 -28.24 -8.64
CA SER A 117 -7.69 -28.48 -7.34
C SER A 117 -7.80 -27.33 -6.35
N ARG A 118 -7.88 -26.09 -6.83
CA ARG A 118 -7.98 -24.91 -5.97
C ARG A 118 -9.30 -24.85 -5.19
N PHE A 119 -10.36 -25.50 -5.70
CA PHE A 119 -11.67 -25.56 -5.06
C PHE A 119 -11.77 -26.58 -3.94
N VAL A 120 -10.87 -27.56 -3.83
CA VAL A 120 -10.88 -28.59 -2.78
C VAL A 120 -10.80 -28.02 -1.36
N GLN A 121 -10.28 -26.81 -1.19
CA GLN A 121 -10.14 -26.17 0.12
C GLN A 121 -11.37 -25.38 0.57
N LEU A 122 -12.46 -25.38 -0.21
CA LEU A 122 -13.64 -24.52 0.02
C LEU A 122 -14.63 -25.03 1.07
N GLU A 123 -14.62 -26.32 1.43
CA GLU A 123 -15.65 -26.93 2.30
C GLU A 123 -15.86 -26.24 3.65
N GLU A 124 -14.93 -25.36 4.07
CA GLU A 124 -14.99 -24.66 5.35
C GLU A 124 -15.08 -23.12 5.25
N LEU A 125 -15.19 -22.53 4.05
CA LEU A 125 -15.11 -21.07 3.91
C LEU A 125 -16.43 -20.32 3.79
N ASP A 126 -17.56 -20.99 3.70
CA ASP A 126 -18.89 -20.37 3.57
C ASP A 126 -19.24 -19.42 4.72
N TRP A 127 -18.78 -19.74 5.93
CA TRP A 127 -18.97 -18.88 7.09
C TRP A 127 -18.21 -17.55 6.99
N ALA A 128 -17.07 -17.50 6.28
CA ALA A 128 -16.25 -16.30 6.14
C ALA A 128 -16.94 -15.20 5.32
N PHE A 129 -17.84 -15.59 4.40
CA PHE A 129 -18.56 -14.65 3.55
C PHE A 129 -19.96 -14.30 4.07
N GLY A 130 -20.63 -15.19 4.80
CA GLY A 130 -22.03 -15.02 5.26
C GLY A 130 -23.01 -14.82 4.10
N THR A 131 -24.28 -14.54 4.42
CA THR A 131 -25.35 -14.35 3.42
C THR A 131 -25.24 -13.05 2.62
N MET A 132 -24.63 -12.02 3.19
CA MET A 132 -24.44 -10.71 2.55
C MET A 132 -23.16 -10.63 1.73
N GLY A 133 -22.30 -11.63 1.78
CA GLY A 133 -20.99 -11.68 1.12
C GLY A 133 -21.00 -12.33 -0.27
N THR A 134 -22.15 -12.48 -0.94
CA THR A 134 -22.27 -13.16 -2.24
C THR A 134 -21.32 -12.59 -3.30
N GLN A 135 -21.15 -11.26 -3.37
CA GLN A 135 -20.21 -10.63 -4.31
C GLN A 135 -18.76 -11.00 -4.00
N ASP A 136 -18.38 -10.98 -2.73
CA ASP A 136 -17.01 -11.28 -2.31
C ASP A 136 -16.73 -12.79 -2.46
N LYS A 137 -17.70 -13.65 -2.12
CA LYS A 137 -17.61 -15.10 -2.38
C LYS A 137 -17.41 -15.37 -3.88
N ALA A 138 -18.23 -14.76 -4.73
CA ALA A 138 -18.13 -14.93 -6.18
C ALA A 138 -16.78 -14.47 -6.74
N LYS A 139 -16.21 -13.35 -6.24
CA LYS A 139 -14.87 -12.89 -6.62
C LYS A 139 -13.79 -13.86 -6.18
N HIS A 140 -13.90 -14.42 -4.98
CA HIS A 140 -12.98 -15.44 -4.51
C HIS A 140 -13.05 -16.71 -5.37
N LEU A 141 -14.24 -17.23 -5.66
CA LEU A 141 -14.43 -18.39 -6.53
C LEU A 141 -13.89 -18.11 -7.95
N ALA A 142 -14.18 -16.94 -8.50
CA ALA A 142 -13.61 -16.52 -9.77
C ALA A 142 -12.07 -16.40 -9.73
N THR A 143 -11.49 -16.05 -8.58
CA THR A 143 -10.04 -16.04 -8.40
C THR A 143 -9.48 -17.45 -8.41
N LEU A 144 -10.07 -18.40 -7.66
CA LEU A 144 -9.66 -19.80 -7.66
C LEU A 144 -9.73 -20.42 -9.06
N TYR A 145 -10.78 -20.09 -9.82
CA TYR A 145 -10.92 -20.48 -11.21
C TYR A 145 -9.75 -19.99 -12.09
N LEU A 146 -9.32 -18.74 -11.92
CA LEU A 146 -8.16 -18.21 -12.62
C LEU A 146 -6.85 -18.85 -12.13
N GLU A 147 -6.74 -19.16 -10.84
CA GLU A 147 -5.59 -19.86 -10.27
C GLU A 147 -5.47 -21.31 -10.76
N ASP A 148 -6.57 -22.03 -10.94
CA ASP A 148 -6.56 -23.35 -11.58
C ASP A 148 -5.98 -23.27 -13.01
N ILE A 149 -6.39 -22.26 -13.79
CA ILE A 149 -5.81 -22.02 -15.11
C ILE A 149 -4.33 -21.65 -15.00
N SER A 150 -3.95 -20.88 -13.97
CA SER A 150 -2.55 -20.53 -13.71
C SER A 150 -1.69 -21.77 -13.43
N ASP A 151 -2.18 -22.71 -12.60
CA ASP A 151 -1.50 -23.98 -12.32
C ASP A 151 -1.33 -24.81 -13.59
N PHE A 152 -2.34 -24.83 -14.45
CA PHE A 152 -2.28 -25.48 -15.76
C PHE A 152 -1.21 -24.84 -16.67
N ILE A 153 -1.12 -23.47 -16.67
CA ILE A 153 -0.10 -22.76 -17.44
C ILE A 153 1.31 -23.14 -16.94
N VAL A 154 1.50 -23.14 -15.63
CA VAL A 154 2.80 -23.47 -15.01
C VAL A 154 3.25 -24.88 -15.37
N GLU A 155 2.35 -25.86 -15.33
CA GLU A 155 2.69 -27.26 -15.62
C GLU A 155 2.84 -27.53 -17.11
N CYS A 156 2.01 -26.95 -17.97
CA CYS A 156 1.87 -27.40 -19.36
C CYS A 156 2.46 -26.44 -20.39
N VAL A 157 2.73 -25.17 -20.02
CA VAL A 157 3.08 -24.13 -21.01
C VAL A 157 4.31 -23.33 -20.63
N ASP A 158 4.35 -22.79 -19.39
CA ASP A 158 5.41 -21.88 -18.94
C ASP A 158 5.59 -21.98 -17.41
N ALA A 159 6.63 -22.69 -17.00
CA ALA A 159 6.93 -22.92 -15.58
C ALA A 159 7.30 -21.65 -14.79
N ASN A 160 7.55 -20.53 -15.46
CA ASN A 160 7.87 -19.26 -14.82
C ASN A 160 6.61 -18.41 -14.55
N PHE A 161 5.43 -18.83 -15.01
CA PHE A 161 4.21 -18.08 -14.86
C PHE A 161 3.78 -18.00 -13.40
N GLY A 162 3.30 -16.86 -12.99
CA GLY A 162 2.61 -16.62 -11.73
C GLY A 162 1.64 -15.45 -11.93
N PHE A 163 0.49 -15.50 -11.29
CA PHE A 163 -0.62 -14.62 -11.60
C PHE A 163 -0.33 -13.12 -11.41
N SER A 164 0.43 -12.76 -10.37
CA SER A 164 0.85 -11.38 -10.06
C SER A 164 2.38 -11.18 -10.14
N ARG A 165 3.10 -12.16 -10.67
CA ARG A 165 4.57 -12.16 -10.77
C ARG A 165 5.04 -13.13 -11.85
N TYR A 166 6.13 -12.81 -12.53
CA TYR A 166 6.66 -13.65 -13.58
C TYR A 166 8.16 -13.88 -13.39
N ALA A 167 8.58 -15.14 -13.40
CA ALA A 167 9.97 -15.55 -13.17
C ALA A 167 10.61 -14.90 -11.92
N GLU A 168 9.83 -14.68 -10.86
CA GLU A 168 10.26 -13.96 -9.65
C GLU A 168 11.50 -14.56 -9.01
N ARG A 169 11.63 -15.90 -9.08
CA ARG A 169 12.82 -16.61 -8.57
C ARG A 169 14.12 -16.07 -9.17
N LEU A 170 14.12 -15.76 -10.47
CA LEU A 170 15.31 -15.23 -11.15
C LEU A 170 15.71 -13.82 -10.65
N GLY A 171 14.79 -13.09 -10.04
CA GLY A 171 15.05 -11.75 -9.48
C GLY A 171 15.39 -11.76 -7.98
N ARG A 172 14.86 -12.73 -7.22
CA ARG A 172 15.01 -12.78 -5.76
C ARG A 172 16.39 -13.21 -5.28
N SER A 173 17.05 -14.12 -5.98
CA SER A 173 18.35 -14.70 -5.58
C SER A 173 19.49 -14.32 -6.54
N ALA A 174 19.36 -13.18 -7.19
CA ALA A 174 20.21 -12.78 -8.28
C ALA A 174 21.49 -12.04 -7.82
N ASN A 175 22.25 -12.56 -6.85
CA ASN A 175 23.58 -12.02 -6.54
C ASN A 175 24.52 -12.07 -7.78
N SER A 176 24.37 -13.11 -8.62
CA SER A 176 24.96 -13.18 -9.96
C SER A 176 23.89 -12.93 -11.02
N PHE A 177 24.28 -12.35 -12.14
CA PHE A 177 23.42 -12.18 -13.31
C PHE A 177 23.30 -13.45 -14.17
N ASP A 178 24.05 -14.51 -13.85
CA ASP A 178 24.23 -15.69 -14.71
C ASP A 178 22.91 -16.38 -15.04
N GLU A 179 22.12 -16.76 -14.04
CA GLU A 179 20.87 -17.50 -14.25
C GLU A 179 19.84 -16.70 -15.05
N LEU A 180 19.71 -15.40 -14.75
CA LEU A 180 18.84 -14.49 -15.50
C LEU A 180 19.34 -14.32 -16.94
N TYR A 181 20.66 -14.16 -17.12
CA TYR A 181 21.26 -14.03 -18.44
C TYR A 181 21.06 -15.27 -19.28
N GLU A 182 21.30 -16.48 -18.73
CA GLU A 182 21.06 -17.76 -19.38
C GLU A 182 19.60 -17.95 -19.80
N ALA A 183 18.65 -17.60 -18.91
CA ALA A 183 17.22 -17.63 -19.22
C ALA A 183 16.86 -16.69 -20.41
N LEU A 184 17.50 -15.52 -20.49
CA LEU A 184 17.29 -14.57 -21.58
C LEU A 184 17.93 -15.02 -22.92
N GLN A 185 18.88 -15.95 -22.90
CA GLN A 185 19.43 -16.57 -24.14
C GLN A 185 18.53 -17.67 -24.70
N GLN A 186 17.56 -18.17 -23.92
CA GLN A 186 16.59 -19.13 -24.42
C GLN A 186 15.58 -18.47 -25.36
N GLU A 187 14.97 -19.29 -26.23
CA GLU A 187 13.87 -18.82 -27.07
C GLU A 187 12.75 -18.22 -26.19
N PRO A 188 12.09 -17.16 -26.67
CA PRO A 188 10.96 -16.58 -25.93
C PRO A 188 9.88 -17.62 -25.61
N THR A 189 9.40 -17.59 -24.37
CA THR A 189 8.28 -18.44 -23.93
C THR A 189 6.96 -18.04 -24.62
N TYR A 190 5.90 -18.82 -24.39
CA TYR A 190 4.57 -18.45 -24.85
C TYR A 190 4.11 -17.09 -24.29
N ILE A 191 4.35 -16.86 -23.00
CA ILE A 191 4.01 -15.60 -22.32
C ILE A 191 4.87 -14.45 -22.85
N ASP A 192 6.17 -14.68 -23.07
CA ASP A 192 7.04 -13.72 -23.75
C ASP A 192 6.48 -13.34 -25.13
N GLY A 193 5.97 -14.31 -25.89
CA GLY A 193 5.37 -14.07 -27.19
C GLY A 193 4.18 -13.10 -27.15
N ILE A 194 3.33 -13.23 -26.12
CA ILE A 194 2.20 -12.32 -25.91
C ILE A 194 2.74 -10.92 -25.55
N LEU A 195 3.65 -10.82 -24.58
CA LEU A 195 4.27 -9.55 -24.18
C LEU A 195 4.90 -8.82 -25.37
N LEU A 196 5.76 -9.54 -26.13
CA LEU A 196 6.50 -8.96 -27.24
C LEU A 196 5.58 -8.53 -28.40
N SER A 197 4.44 -9.23 -28.61
CA SER A 197 3.46 -8.81 -29.61
C SER A 197 2.79 -7.48 -29.24
N ILE A 198 2.46 -7.27 -27.96
CA ILE A 198 1.89 -6.03 -27.44
C ILE A 198 2.94 -4.91 -27.51
N LEU A 199 4.15 -5.19 -27.02
CA LEU A 199 5.26 -4.23 -27.04
C LEU A 199 5.59 -3.76 -28.46
N LYS A 200 5.61 -4.65 -29.43
CA LYS A 200 5.82 -4.33 -30.85
C LYS A 200 4.78 -3.31 -31.33
N GLU A 201 3.50 -3.59 -31.13
CA GLU A 201 2.41 -2.70 -31.55
C GLU A 201 2.55 -1.30 -30.92
N ARG A 202 2.88 -1.25 -29.62
CA ARG A 202 3.10 0.01 -28.90
C ARG A 202 4.30 0.78 -29.43
N ILE A 203 5.46 0.15 -29.60
CA ILE A 203 6.68 0.79 -30.11
C ILE A 203 6.49 1.32 -31.53
N GLU A 204 5.88 0.52 -32.43
CA GLU A 204 5.61 0.95 -33.82
C GLU A 204 4.60 2.11 -33.91
N THR A 205 3.64 2.17 -32.98
CA THR A 205 2.65 3.26 -32.92
C THR A 205 3.22 4.54 -32.30
N ILE A 206 4.02 4.41 -31.24
CA ILE A 206 4.55 5.53 -30.47
C ILE A 206 5.81 6.10 -31.12
N GLU A 207 6.67 5.26 -31.69
CA GLU A 207 8.00 5.62 -32.22
C GLU A 207 8.84 6.41 -31.19
N PRO A 208 9.09 5.89 -29.97
CA PRO A 208 9.78 6.61 -28.93
C PRO A 208 11.28 6.78 -29.25
N THR A 209 11.88 7.85 -28.73
CA THR A 209 13.34 8.04 -28.74
C THR A 209 13.99 7.57 -27.45
N LEU A 210 13.22 7.51 -26.36
CA LEU A 210 13.64 7.03 -25.05
C LEU A 210 12.55 6.12 -24.46
N PHE A 211 12.94 4.90 -24.13
CA PHE A 211 12.10 3.87 -23.53
C PHE A 211 12.46 3.70 -22.06
N LEU A 212 11.53 4.00 -21.18
CA LEU A 212 11.69 3.98 -19.72
C LEU A 212 10.91 2.81 -19.12
N ILE A 213 11.60 1.94 -18.41
CA ILE A 213 11.02 0.75 -17.78
C ILE A 213 11.09 0.91 -16.26
N SER A 214 9.93 0.98 -15.62
CA SER A 214 9.82 0.97 -14.17
C SER A 214 9.71 -0.46 -13.66
N VAL A 215 10.71 -0.93 -12.92
CA VAL A 215 10.78 -2.27 -12.32
C VAL A 215 10.57 -2.13 -10.82
N PRO A 216 9.33 -2.31 -10.31
CA PRO A 216 9.05 -2.16 -8.89
C PRO A 216 9.57 -3.33 -8.04
N PHE A 217 9.44 -4.57 -8.52
CA PHE A 217 9.67 -5.79 -7.76
C PHE A 217 10.46 -6.85 -8.56
N PRO A 218 11.03 -7.88 -7.89
CA PRO A 218 11.71 -8.99 -8.58
C PRO A 218 10.85 -9.68 -9.66
N GLY A 219 9.53 -9.79 -9.44
CA GLY A 219 8.59 -10.41 -10.38
C GLY A 219 8.37 -9.65 -11.70
N ASN A 220 8.94 -8.45 -11.85
CA ASN A 220 8.91 -7.66 -13.08
C ASN A 220 10.24 -7.69 -13.85
N LEU A 221 11.30 -8.18 -13.20
CA LEU A 221 12.67 -8.00 -13.69
C LEU A 221 12.91 -8.73 -15.01
N TYR A 222 12.58 -10.03 -15.08
CA TYR A 222 12.76 -10.82 -16.29
C TYR A 222 12.05 -10.19 -17.51
N SER A 223 10.79 -9.79 -17.34
CA SER A 223 10.00 -9.17 -18.39
C SER A 223 10.56 -7.81 -18.83
N ALA A 224 11.19 -7.06 -17.91
CA ALA A 224 11.90 -5.83 -18.24
C ALA A 224 13.09 -6.10 -19.16
N PHE A 225 13.92 -7.08 -18.80
CA PHE A 225 15.07 -7.50 -19.62
C PHE A 225 14.64 -8.08 -20.98
N ARG A 226 13.60 -8.92 -21.01
CA ARG A 226 13.06 -9.49 -22.24
C ARG A 226 12.50 -8.40 -23.17
N SER A 227 11.82 -7.41 -22.63
CA SER A 227 11.34 -6.24 -23.38
C SER A 227 12.49 -5.42 -23.94
N ALA A 228 13.49 -5.12 -23.11
CA ALA A 228 14.68 -4.37 -23.52
C ALA A 228 15.48 -5.11 -24.61
N GLN A 229 15.67 -6.43 -24.47
CA GLN A 229 16.33 -7.30 -25.46
C GLN A 229 15.66 -7.19 -26.83
N TRP A 230 14.34 -7.29 -26.85
CA TRP A 230 13.57 -7.18 -28.09
C TRP A 230 13.72 -5.80 -28.75
N VAL A 231 13.63 -4.72 -27.96
CA VAL A 231 13.80 -3.35 -28.45
C VAL A 231 15.22 -3.12 -28.97
N LYS A 232 16.25 -3.56 -28.25
CA LYS A 232 17.66 -3.47 -28.72
C LYS A 232 17.87 -4.15 -30.05
N LYS A 233 17.27 -5.34 -30.23
CA LYS A 233 17.40 -6.14 -31.46
C LYS A 233 16.70 -5.50 -32.66
N HIS A 234 15.49 -4.95 -32.48
CA HIS A 234 14.65 -4.50 -33.57
C HIS A 234 14.67 -2.98 -33.79
N HIS A 235 14.95 -2.21 -32.73
CA HIS A 235 14.97 -0.74 -32.73
C HIS A 235 16.23 -0.18 -32.02
N PRO A 236 17.44 -0.47 -32.52
CA PRO A 236 18.72 -0.18 -31.82
C PRO A 236 18.96 1.32 -31.57
N ASN A 237 18.23 2.20 -32.24
CA ASN A 237 18.32 3.65 -32.04
C ASN A 237 17.56 4.14 -30.83
N ILE A 238 16.61 3.38 -30.27
CA ILE A 238 15.88 3.70 -29.08
C ILE A 238 16.81 3.53 -27.88
N LYS A 239 16.92 4.56 -27.04
CA LYS A 239 17.65 4.47 -25.78
C LYS A 239 16.74 3.90 -24.70
N ILE A 240 17.28 2.99 -23.87
CA ILE A 240 16.51 2.26 -22.87
C ILE A 240 17.07 2.55 -21.48
N SER A 241 16.20 2.94 -20.55
CA SER A 241 16.56 3.10 -19.14
C SER A 241 15.68 2.27 -18.24
N MET A 242 16.28 1.65 -17.22
CA MET A 242 15.59 1.00 -16.11
C MET A 242 15.65 1.89 -14.88
N GLY A 243 14.54 1.97 -14.14
CA GLY A 243 14.41 2.58 -12.82
C GLY A 243 13.34 1.85 -12.00
N GLY A 244 12.98 2.41 -10.85
CA GLY A 244 11.95 1.85 -9.95
C GLY A 244 12.53 1.22 -8.69
N GLY A 245 11.68 0.53 -7.91
CA GLY A 245 12.03 -0.01 -6.60
C GLY A 245 13.18 -1.01 -6.64
N PHE A 246 13.14 -1.97 -7.58
CA PHE A 246 14.16 -3.01 -7.68
C PHE A 246 15.57 -2.45 -7.95
N PRO A 247 15.83 -1.62 -8.97
CA PRO A 247 17.15 -1.02 -9.12
C PRO A 247 17.58 -0.21 -7.89
N ASN A 248 16.64 0.46 -7.25
CA ASN A 248 16.90 1.32 -6.12
C ASN A 248 17.36 0.58 -4.87
N THR A 249 16.85 -0.61 -4.60
CA THR A 249 17.26 -1.42 -3.43
C THR A 249 18.34 -2.44 -3.80
N GLU A 250 18.24 -3.11 -4.94
CA GLU A 250 19.04 -4.27 -5.30
C GLU A 250 20.33 -3.93 -6.06
N LEU A 251 20.29 -2.93 -6.97
CA LEU A 251 21.37 -2.74 -7.95
C LEU A 251 22.39 -1.64 -7.56
N ARG A 252 22.46 -1.25 -6.29
CA ARG A 252 23.36 -0.17 -5.84
C ARG A 252 24.84 -0.48 -5.98
N SER A 253 25.21 -1.74 -6.05
CA SER A 253 26.59 -2.22 -6.26
C SER A 253 26.78 -2.91 -7.61
N LEU A 254 25.90 -2.62 -8.59
CA LEU A 254 25.95 -3.23 -9.92
C LEU A 254 27.32 -3.10 -10.55
N SER A 255 27.90 -4.24 -10.97
CA SER A 255 29.18 -4.31 -11.66
C SER A 255 29.19 -5.23 -12.88
N ASP A 256 28.08 -5.94 -13.14
CA ASP A 256 27.98 -6.85 -14.28
C ASP A 256 27.77 -6.08 -15.60
N THR A 257 28.73 -6.18 -16.49
CA THR A 257 28.72 -5.47 -17.78
C THR A 257 27.67 -5.97 -18.75
N ARG A 258 27.25 -7.24 -18.61
CA ARG A 258 26.25 -7.88 -19.49
C ARG A 258 24.87 -7.23 -19.39
N VAL A 259 24.56 -6.59 -18.25
CA VAL A 259 23.32 -5.85 -18.06
C VAL A 259 23.14 -4.75 -19.11
N PHE A 260 24.26 -4.17 -19.59
CA PHE A 260 24.27 -3.10 -20.58
C PHE A 260 24.18 -3.58 -22.03
N GLU A 261 24.06 -4.88 -22.25
CA GLU A 261 23.58 -5.43 -23.54
C GLU A 261 22.08 -5.12 -23.73
N PHE A 262 21.33 -4.95 -22.64
CA PHE A 262 19.88 -4.71 -22.61
C PHE A 262 19.52 -3.25 -22.38
N PHE A 263 20.21 -2.58 -21.47
CA PHE A 263 19.93 -1.20 -21.07
C PHE A 263 21.07 -0.26 -21.44
N ASP A 264 20.74 0.98 -21.78
CA ASP A 264 21.76 2.05 -21.91
C ASP A 264 22.02 2.71 -20.56
N PHE A 265 21.00 2.77 -19.70
CA PHE A 265 21.06 3.46 -18.40
C PHE A 265 20.28 2.69 -17.33
N ILE A 266 20.77 2.77 -16.08
CA ILE A 266 20.01 2.36 -14.89
C ILE A 266 20.06 3.52 -13.91
N THR A 267 18.87 4.01 -13.51
CA THR A 267 18.74 5.17 -12.62
C THR A 267 18.28 4.73 -11.23
N LEU A 268 18.80 5.39 -10.20
CA LEU A 268 18.49 5.13 -8.80
C LEU A 268 17.75 6.32 -8.18
N ASP A 269 17.08 6.04 -7.06
CA ASP A 269 16.32 6.99 -6.23
C ASP A 269 15.20 7.67 -7.02
N ASP A 270 14.85 8.93 -6.69
CA ASP A 270 13.79 9.67 -7.38
C ASP A 270 14.12 9.86 -8.86
N GLY A 271 13.16 9.51 -9.71
CA GLY A 271 13.37 9.40 -11.15
C GLY A 271 13.35 10.73 -11.91
N GLU A 272 12.78 11.80 -11.36
CA GLU A 272 12.48 13.04 -12.07
C GLU A 272 13.76 13.72 -12.60
N ALA A 273 14.72 13.97 -11.73
CA ALA A 273 15.97 14.63 -12.12
C ALA A 273 16.87 13.73 -12.99
N PRO A 274 17.06 12.43 -12.69
CA PRO A 274 17.75 11.51 -13.60
C PRO A 274 17.14 11.46 -15.00
N ILE A 275 15.82 11.31 -15.11
CA ILE A 275 15.12 11.21 -16.41
C ILE A 275 15.30 12.49 -17.22
N GLU A 276 15.21 13.67 -16.59
CA GLU A 276 15.43 14.92 -17.29
C GLU A 276 16.88 15.04 -17.83
N GLU A 277 17.89 14.58 -17.08
CA GLU A 277 19.28 14.53 -17.57
C GLU A 277 19.45 13.50 -18.71
N LEU A 278 18.77 12.36 -18.65
CA LEU A 278 18.77 11.41 -19.76
C LEU A 278 18.15 12.00 -21.04
N ILE A 279 17.04 12.73 -20.91
CA ILE A 279 16.41 13.44 -22.04
C ILE A 279 17.39 14.42 -22.66
N ASN A 280 18.09 15.21 -21.84
CA ASN A 280 19.10 16.16 -22.30
C ASN A 280 20.26 15.44 -23.03
N ALA A 281 20.76 14.35 -22.47
CA ALA A 281 21.85 13.55 -23.05
C ALA A 281 21.48 12.92 -24.40
N VAL A 282 20.22 12.38 -24.51
CA VAL A 282 19.70 11.78 -25.74
C VAL A 282 19.43 12.86 -26.80
N THR A 283 18.79 13.95 -26.44
CA THR A 283 18.49 15.06 -27.36
C THR A 283 19.75 15.70 -27.92
N SER A 284 20.76 15.89 -27.08
CA SER A 284 22.06 16.42 -27.49
C SER A 284 22.77 15.50 -28.52
N SER A 285 22.60 14.21 -28.36
CA SER A 285 23.18 13.21 -29.30
C SER A 285 22.50 13.20 -30.67
N LEU A 286 21.22 13.58 -30.75
CA LEU A 286 20.43 13.64 -32.00
C LEU A 286 20.65 14.95 -32.76
N SER A 287 21.23 15.99 -32.15
CA SER A 287 21.45 17.27 -32.78
C SER A 287 22.87 17.34 -33.41
N SER A 288 22.94 17.38 -34.72
CA SER A 288 24.19 17.49 -35.49
C SER A 288 24.98 18.80 -35.25
N ARG A 289 24.46 19.71 -34.43
CA ARG A 289 25.09 21.00 -34.04
C ARG A 289 25.79 21.00 -32.68
N ALA A 290 25.65 19.91 -31.91
CA ALA A 290 26.21 19.84 -30.56
C ALA A 290 27.67 19.37 -30.56
N GLN A 291 28.58 20.10 -31.25
CA GLN A 291 30.02 20.08 -30.95
C GLN A 291 30.37 20.96 -29.75
N SER A 292 29.48 21.13 -28.79
CA SER A 292 29.85 21.71 -27.50
C SER A 292 30.54 20.62 -26.66
N ARG A 293 31.83 20.77 -26.41
CA ARG A 293 32.72 19.92 -25.63
C ARG A 293 32.41 19.95 -24.12
N GLY A 294 31.15 19.83 -23.70
CA GLY A 294 30.75 19.60 -22.32
C GLY A 294 30.60 18.13 -22.02
N GLU A 295 31.15 17.65 -20.92
CA GLU A 295 30.87 16.33 -20.40
C GLU A 295 29.38 16.16 -20.20
N LYS A 296 28.81 15.01 -20.64
CA LYS A 296 27.40 14.69 -20.41
C LYS A 296 27.12 14.62 -18.90
N GLN A 297 26.09 15.31 -18.48
CA GLN A 297 25.66 15.31 -17.08
C GLN A 297 24.71 14.16 -16.83
N TYR A 298 24.93 13.41 -15.76
CA TYR A 298 24.09 12.33 -15.31
C TYR A 298 23.83 12.44 -13.82
N LYS A 299 22.66 12.02 -13.38
CA LYS A 299 22.31 11.99 -11.97
C LYS A 299 21.96 10.55 -11.56
N ARG A 300 22.68 10.04 -10.57
CA ARG A 300 22.50 8.69 -10.01
C ARG A 300 22.28 7.61 -11.08
N THR A 301 23.14 7.57 -12.08
CA THR A 301 22.96 6.73 -13.25
C THR A 301 24.14 5.78 -13.43
N PHE A 302 23.89 4.49 -13.56
CA PHE A 302 24.83 3.51 -14.08
C PHE A 302 24.78 3.48 -15.60
N LEU A 303 25.95 3.35 -16.23
CA LEU A 303 26.12 3.18 -17.67
C LEU A 303 27.43 2.43 -17.97
N LEU A 304 27.58 1.97 -19.19
CA LEU A 304 28.80 1.31 -19.65
C LEU A 304 29.72 2.35 -20.33
N GLU A 305 30.93 2.51 -19.83
CA GLU A 305 32.00 3.31 -20.47
C GLU A 305 33.29 2.50 -20.54
N ASP A 306 33.91 2.49 -21.69
CA ASP A 306 35.20 1.75 -21.96
C ASP A 306 35.15 0.28 -21.48
N GLY A 307 34.00 -0.38 -21.64
CA GLY A 307 33.78 -1.78 -21.25
C GLY A 307 33.65 -2.01 -19.74
N LYS A 308 33.43 -0.94 -18.96
CA LYS A 308 33.24 -1.02 -17.50
C LYS A 308 31.92 -0.38 -17.08
N VAL A 309 31.31 -0.94 -16.06
CA VAL A 309 30.16 -0.30 -15.39
C VAL A 309 30.63 0.90 -14.61
N VAL A 310 30.06 2.06 -14.88
CA VAL A 310 30.39 3.32 -14.21
C VAL A 310 29.12 3.94 -13.61
N TYR A 311 29.21 4.30 -12.34
CA TYR A 311 28.17 5.10 -11.68
C TYR A 311 28.50 6.58 -11.81
N LYS A 312 27.61 7.35 -12.45
CA LYS A 312 27.74 8.80 -12.61
C LYS A 312 26.67 9.56 -11.82
N ASN A 313 27.15 10.54 -11.05
CA ASN A 313 26.33 11.50 -10.32
C ASN A 313 27.03 12.87 -10.38
N ASN A 314 27.31 13.32 -11.61
CA ASN A 314 28.07 14.55 -11.90
C ASN A 314 27.17 15.75 -12.26
N SER A 315 25.85 15.57 -12.31
CA SER A 315 24.92 16.67 -12.49
C SER A 315 24.82 17.52 -11.22
N VAL A 316 24.89 18.83 -11.39
CA VAL A 316 24.66 19.81 -10.32
C VAL A 316 23.19 20.10 -10.05
N LYS A 317 22.30 19.50 -10.84
CA LYS A 317 20.85 19.65 -10.68
C LYS A 317 20.40 19.10 -9.32
N HIS A 318 19.59 19.88 -8.61
CA HIS A 318 18.93 19.44 -7.40
C HIS A 318 17.75 18.51 -7.73
N ASP A 319 17.40 17.63 -6.79
CA ASP A 319 16.19 16.84 -6.89
C ASP A 319 14.95 17.74 -6.80
N TYR A 320 13.88 17.31 -7.43
CA TYR A 320 12.62 18.04 -7.43
C TYR A 320 11.89 17.84 -6.11
N LYS A 321 11.40 18.94 -5.55
CA LYS A 321 10.50 18.87 -4.38
C LYS A 321 9.16 18.27 -4.78
N GLN A 322 8.50 17.64 -3.81
CA GLN A 322 7.17 17.07 -4.02
C GLN A 322 6.14 18.10 -4.53
N SER A 323 6.32 19.37 -4.21
CA SER A 323 5.51 20.47 -4.75
C SER A 323 5.78 20.80 -6.24
N GLN A 324 6.83 20.24 -6.83
CA GLN A 324 7.29 20.56 -8.20
C GLN A 324 7.05 19.40 -9.19
N VAL A 325 6.71 18.20 -8.70
CA VAL A 325 6.56 17.00 -9.54
C VAL A 325 5.20 16.90 -10.26
N GLY A 326 4.29 17.84 -10.01
CA GLY A 326 2.97 17.84 -10.62
C GLY A 326 1.99 16.84 -9.97
N THR A 327 0.86 16.66 -10.61
CA THR A 327 -0.15 15.67 -10.25
C THR A 327 0.08 14.39 -11.05
N PRO A 328 0.02 13.18 -10.46
CA PRO A 328 0.11 11.95 -11.22
C PRO A 328 -0.92 11.90 -12.37
N ASP A 329 -0.48 11.48 -13.55
CA ASP A 329 -1.31 11.42 -14.75
C ASP A 329 -1.56 9.97 -15.16
N TYR A 330 -2.82 9.52 -15.07
CA TYR A 330 -3.27 8.15 -15.39
C TYR A 330 -3.90 8.02 -16.78
N SER A 331 -3.90 9.08 -17.61
CA SER A 331 -4.74 9.21 -18.82
C SER A 331 -4.55 8.12 -19.88
N ASP A 332 -3.38 7.48 -19.98
CA ASP A 332 -3.12 6.44 -21.00
C ASP A 332 -3.36 5.01 -20.49
N LEU A 333 -3.60 4.85 -19.19
CA LEU A 333 -3.76 3.53 -18.57
C LEU A 333 -5.20 3.02 -18.73
N LEU A 334 -5.35 1.71 -18.88
CA LEU A 334 -6.63 1.03 -19.08
C LEU A 334 -7.39 0.84 -17.77
N LEU A 335 -7.74 1.95 -17.07
CA LEU A 335 -8.26 1.93 -15.70
C LEU A 335 -9.51 1.08 -15.51
N ASP A 336 -10.39 1.00 -16.53
CA ASP A 336 -11.61 0.19 -16.53
C ASP A 336 -11.37 -1.32 -16.78
N LYS A 337 -10.13 -1.71 -17.09
CA LYS A 337 -9.77 -3.09 -17.43
C LYS A 337 -9.12 -3.89 -16.31
N TYR A 338 -8.75 -3.25 -15.21
CA TYR A 338 -8.20 -3.95 -14.06
C TYR A 338 -9.23 -4.91 -13.45
N ILE A 339 -8.77 -5.99 -12.83
CA ILE A 339 -9.61 -7.06 -12.29
C ILE A 339 -9.46 -7.18 -10.77
N SER A 340 -10.57 -7.39 -10.08
CA SER A 340 -10.61 -7.53 -8.62
C SER A 340 -10.50 -9.01 -8.22
N VAL A 341 -9.28 -9.46 -7.93
CA VAL A 341 -8.99 -10.82 -7.49
C VAL A 341 -8.85 -10.89 -5.97
N ILE A 342 -9.36 -11.94 -5.34
CA ILE A 342 -9.26 -12.21 -3.89
C ILE A 342 -8.43 -13.47 -3.69
N GLU A 343 -7.12 -13.33 -3.67
CA GLU A 343 -6.17 -14.45 -3.45
C GLU A 343 -6.25 -14.96 -2.01
N ILE A 344 -6.42 -14.06 -1.04
CA ILE A 344 -6.52 -14.41 0.38
C ILE A 344 -7.80 -13.80 0.95
N VAL A 345 -8.65 -14.63 1.56
CA VAL A 345 -9.84 -14.17 2.28
C VAL A 345 -9.39 -13.41 3.52
N ASN A 346 -9.69 -12.11 3.54
CA ASN A 346 -9.32 -11.21 4.61
C ASN A 346 -10.45 -10.19 4.82
N PRO A 347 -10.85 -9.87 6.07
CA PRO A 347 -11.93 -8.91 6.34
C PRO A 347 -11.72 -7.53 5.68
N MET A 348 -10.48 -7.17 5.39
CA MET A 348 -10.12 -5.92 4.73
C MET A 348 -9.71 -6.10 3.25
N HIS A 349 -10.06 -7.23 2.60
CA HIS A 349 -9.66 -7.53 1.23
C HIS A 349 -10.02 -6.43 0.22
N ARG A 350 -11.10 -5.69 0.45
CA ARG A 350 -11.52 -4.57 -0.41
C ARG A 350 -10.47 -3.47 -0.52
N MET A 351 -9.58 -3.35 0.47
CA MET A 351 -8.48 -2.39 0.42
C MET A 351 -7.42 -2.79 -0.62
N TRP A 352 -7.15 -4.10 -0.76
CA TRP A 352 -6.09 -4.61 -1.63
C TRP A 352 -6.59 -5.17 -2.96
N SER A 353 -7.80 -5.74 -2.99
CA SER A 353 -8.30 -6.50 -4.14
C SER A 353 -9.35 -5.76 -4.96
N ASP A 354 -10.19 -4.96 -4.33
CA ASP A 354 -11.40 -4.40 -4.92
C ASP A 354 -11.27 -2.91 -5.27
N GLY A 355 -10.39 -2.21 -4.59
CA GLY A 355 -10.27 -0.77 -4.71
C GLY A 355 -9.54 -0.34 -5.97
N ARG A 356 -10.19 0.49 -6.78
CA ARG A 356 -9.57 1.24 -7.88
C ARG A 356 -9.04 2.55 -7.32
N TRP A 357 -8.02 2.44 -6.48
CA TRP A 357 -7.49 3.55 -5.72
C TRP A 357 -6.61 4.46 -6.56
N ASN A 358 -6.90 5.74 -6.56
CA ASN A 358 -5.91 6.75 -6.92
C ASN A 358 -4.74 6.70 -5.93
N LYS A 359 -3.52 6.53 -6.41
CA LYS A 359 -2.32 6.46 -5.58
C LYS A 359 -1.72 7.85 -5.41
N LEU A 360 -1.55 8.28 -4.17
CA LEU A 360 -0.97 9.58 -3.85
C LEU A 360 -0.07 9.43 -2.63
N THR A 361 0.90 10.34 -2.46
CA THR A 361 1.84 10.35 -1.33
C THR A 361 1.66 11.66 -0.55
N MET A 362 1.46 11.57 0.76
CA MET A 362 1.39 12.74 1.65
C MET A 362 2.79 13.32 1.91
N ALA A 363 3.77 12.43 2.07
CA ALA A 363 5.15 12.81 2.31
C ALA A 363 6.11 11.84 1.63
N HIS A 364 7.16 12.34 1.00
CA HIS A 364 8.29 11.52 0.61
C HIS A 364 9.07 11.10 1.86
N GLY A 365 9.56 9.86 1.89
CA GLY A 365 10.36 9.33 2.99
C GLY A 365 9.59 9.11 4.29
N CYS A 366 10.31 8.64 5.31
CA CYS A 366 9.74 8.34 6.61
C CYS A 366 10.17 9.38 7.65
N TYR A 367 9.21 10.06 8.27
CA TYR A 367 9.49 11.07 9.31
C TYR A 367 10.15 10.48 10.58
N TRP A 368 10.04 9.18 10.80
CA TRP A 368 10.72 8.50 11.90
C TRP A 368 12.16 8.13 11.54
N GLY A 369 12.36 7.38 10.45
CA GLY A 369 13.66 7.07 9.87
C GLY A 369 14.66 6.38 10.79
N LYS A 370 14.21 5.56 11.79
CA LYS A 370 15.09 4.97 12.81
C LYS A 370 15.00 3.46 12.93
N CYS A 371 13.95 2.84 12.33
CA CYS A 371 13.72 1.41 12.48
C CYS A 371 14.90 0.61 11.94
N THR A 372 15.44 -0.30 12.77
CA THR A 372 16.70 -0.98 12.47
C THR A 372 16.58 -2.07 11.41
N PHE A 373 15.37 -2.47 11.03
CA PHE A 373 15.12 -3.39 9.93
C PHE A 373 14.86 -2.69 8.59
N CYS A 374 14.58 -1.37 8.58
CA CYS A 374 14.32 -0.60 7.36
C CYS A 374 15.61 -0.11 6.72
N ASP A 375 15.56 0.11 5.39
CA ASP A 375 16.68 0.64 4.59
C ASP A 375 16.85 2.15 4.79
N ILE A 376 17.00 2.58 6.03
CA ILE A 376 17.06 4.00 6.43
C ILE A 376 18.27 4.77 5.89
N SER A 377 19.22 4.08 5.29
CA SER A 377 20.35 4.71 4.59
C SER A 377 19.99 5.17 3.18
N LEU A 378 18.90 4.69 2.61
CA LEU A 378 18.45 5.02 1.25
C LEU A 378 17.54 6.26 1.24
N ASP A 379 17.64 7.04 0.17
CA ASP A 379 16.98 8.35 0.07
C ASP A 379 15.45 8.25 0.16
N TYR A 380 14.82 7.19 -0.35
CA TYR A 380 13.37 7.01 -0.29
C TYR A 380 12.80 6.86 1.13
N ILE A 381 13.63 6.50 2.11
CA ILE A 381 13.29 6.52 3.55
C ILE A 381 13.86 7.76 4.23
N LYS A 382 15.14 8.10 3.93
CA LYS A 382 15.93 9.10 4.64
C LYS A 382 15.48 10.52 4.39
N VAL A 383 15.11 10.83 3.15
CA VAL A 383 14.74 12.19 2.75
C VAL A 383 13.26 12.43 3.04
N TYR A 384 12.98 13.07 4.17
CA TYR A 384 11.59 13.36 4.55
C TYR A 384 11.15 14.73 4.00
N GLU A 385 10.11 14.72 3.16
CA GLU A 385 9.52 15.92 2.58
C GLU A 385 7.97 15.84 2.55
N PRO A 386 7.28 16.57 3.44
CA PRO A 386 5.82 16.59 3.46
C PRO A 386 5.24 17.49 2.38
N VAL A 387 4.09 17.11 1.82
CA VAL A 387 3.30 17.92 0.88
C VAL A 387 2.27 18.74 1.66
N ALA A 388 2.08 20.01 1.29
CA ALA A 388 1.07 20.85 1.93
C ALA A 388 -0.35 20.31 1.68
N ALA A 389 -1.21 20.34 2.69
CA ALA A 389 -2.57 19.76 2.62
C ALA A 389 -3.45 20.36 1.52
N ASN A 390 -3.32 21.66 1.25
CA ASN A 390 -4.03 22.30 0.13
C ASN A 390 -3.60 21.74 -1.22
N LEU A 391 -2.29 21.55 -1.44
CA LEU A 391 -1.78 20.96 -2.67
C LEU A 391 -2.20 19.48 -2.82
N LEU A 392 -2.27 18.72 -1.71
CA LEU A 392 -2.81 17.35 -1.74
C LEU A 392 -4.27 17.35 -2.22
N CYS A 393 -5.10 18.24 -1.67
CA CYS A 393 -6.49 18.38 -2.11
C CYS A 393 -6.62 18.86 -3.57
N ASP A 394 -5.75 19.76 -4.03
CA ASP A 394 -5.71 20.18 -5.45
C ASP A 394 -5.44 18.96 -6.35
N ARG A 395 -4.44 18.13 -6.00
CA ARG A 395 -4.13 16.89 -6.72
C ARG A 395 -5.27 15.88 -6.66
N MET A 396 -5.94 15.75 -5.51
CA MET A 396 -7.10 14.86 -5.38
C MET A 396 -8.23 15.28 -6.34
N GLU A 397 -8.54 16.57 -6.42
CA GLU A 397 -9.56 17.10 -7.34
C GLU A 397 -9.18 16.87 -8.81
N GLU A 398 -7.92 17.11 -9.18
CA GLU A 398 -7.40 16.84 -10.53
C GLU A 398 -7.47 15.34 -10.88
N MET A 399 -7.08 14.46 -9.96
CA MET A 399 -7.11 13.01 -10.18
C MET A 399 -8.55 12.49 -10.28
N ILE A 400 -9.49 12.99 -9.48
CA ILE A 400 -10.92 12.66 -9.61
C ILE A 400 -11.43 13.06 -11.02
N ALA A 401 -11.04 14.23 -11.50
CA ALA A 401 -11.44 14.70 -12.83
C ALA A 401 -10.86 13.82 -13.96
N GLN A 402 -9.66 13.27 -13.79
CA GLN A 402 -9.02 12.38 -14.76
C GLN A 402 -9.61 10.95 -14.74
N THR A 403 -9.79 10.38 -13.56
CA THR A 403 -10.09 8.95 -13.40
C THR A 403 -11.56 8.64 -13.18
N GLY A 404 -12.35 9.63 -12.71
CA GLY A 404 -13.71 9.44 -12.23
C GLY A 404 -13.81 8.77 -10.86
N GLU A 405 -12.68 8.33 -10.27
CA GLU A 405 -12.62 7.61 -9.00
C GLU A 405 -12.34 8.58 -7.84
N ASN A 406 -13.09 8.48 -6.74
CA ASN A 406 -12.94 9.31 -5.54
C ASN A 406 -12.28 8.58 -4.37
N GLY A 407 -11.76 7.39 -4.61
CA GLY A 407 -11.00 6.60 -3.65
C GLY A 407 -9.50 6.89 -3.72
N PHE A 408 -8.82 7.01 -2.58
CA PHE A 408 -7.38 7.30 -2.48
C PHE A 408 -6.66 6.31 -1.57
N HIS A 409 -5.57 5.75 -2.07
CA HIS A 409 -4.58 5.08 -1.25
C HIS A 409 -3.34 5.98 -1.16
N PHE A 410 -3.09 6.51 0.02
CA PHE A 410 -1.84 7.23 0.27
C PHE A 410 -0.74 6.20 0.55
N VAL A 411 0.21 6.11 -0.38
CA VAL A 411 1.27 5.09 -0.41
C VAL A 411 2.51 5.52 0.39
N ASP A 412 2.29 6.20 1.50
CA ASP A 412 3.35 6.66 2.39
C ASP A 412 4.04 5.49 3.11
N GLU A 413 5.33 5.62 3.41
CA GLU A 413 6.03 4.71 4.31
C GLU A 413 5.44 4.77 5.73
N ALA A 414 5.11 5.98 6.17
CA ALA A 414 4.33 6.26 7.37
C ALA A 414 3.74 7.66 7.27
N ALA A 415 2.43 7.79 7.12
CA ALA A 415 1.76 9.08 7.03
C ALA A 415 1.88 9.86 8.36
N PRO A 416 2.36 11.12 8.33
CA PRO A 416 2.57 11.89 9.55
C PRO A 416 1.24 12.33 10.17
N PRO A 417 1.00 12.11 11.48
CA PRO A 417 -0.27 12.45 12.14
C PRO A 417 -0.68 13.92 12.00
N ALA A 418 0.30 14.83 12.06
CA ALA A 418 0.05 16.27 11.90
C ALA A 418 -0.42 16.63 10.49
N LEU A 419 0.13 15.96 9.47
CA LEU A 419 -0.26 16.18 8.08
C LEU A 419 -1.61 15.52 7.80
N MET A 420 -1.87 14.31 8.33
CA MET A 420 -3.18 13.66 8.25
C MET A 420 -4.28 14.57 8.84
N ARG A 421 -4.01 15.19 9.99
CA ARG A 421 -4.92 16.20 10.59
C ARG A 421 -5.15 17.37 9.64
N ALA A 422 -4.09 17.94 9.07
CA ALA A 422 -4.19 19.08 8.16
C ALA A 422 -4.97 18.71 6.88
N LEU A 423 -4.71 17.54 6.31
CA LEU A 423 -5.43 17.01 5.15
C LEU A 423 -6.92 16.80 5.46
N ALA A 424 -7.25 16.18 6.60
CA ALA A 424 -8.63 15.94 7.00
C ALA A 424 -9.43 17.24 7.14
N LEU A 425 -8.81 18.26 7.75
CA LEU A 425 -9.43 19.58 7.86
C LEU A 425 -9.66 20.23 6.49
N GLU A 426 -8.71 20.11 5.58
CA GLU A 426 -8.82 20.69 4.24
C GLU A 426 -9.87 19.96 3.38
N ILE A 427 -9.95 18.62 3.43
CA ILE A 427 -10.98 17.81 2.80
C ILE A 427 -12.37 18.25 3.26
N LEU A 428 -12.56 18.38 4.58
CA LEU A 428 -13.84 18.80 5.17
C LEU A 428 -14.18 20.27 4.81
N ARG A 429 -13.19 21.17 4.83
CA ARG A 429 -13.37 22.56 4.44
C ARG A 429 -13.83 22.71 2.98
N ARG A 430 -13.21 21.93 2.06
CA ARG A 430 -13.58 21.89 0.63
C ARG A 430 -14.84 21.06 0.35
N LYS A 431 -15.33 20.32 1.35
CA LYS A 431 -16.47 19.39 1.23
C LYS A 431 -16.23 18.32 0.16
N LEU A 432 -15.00 17.82 0.06
CA LEU A 432 -14.67 16.75 -0.87
C LEU A 432 -15.30 15.43 -0.38
N ALA A 433 -16.07 14.78 -1.25
CA ALA A 433 -16.65 13.47 -0.98
C ALA A 433 -15.68 12.38 -1.43
N VAL A 434 -14.72 12.03 -0.59
CA VAL A 434 -13.64 11.08 -0.88
C VAL A 434 -13.60 9.97 0.17
N THR A 435 -13.01 8.84 -0.23
CA THR A 435 -12.68 7.72 0.65
C THR A 435 -11.17 7.49 0.58
N TRP A 436 -10.51 7.33 1.72
CA TRP A 436 -9.06 7.16 1.72
C TRP A 436 -8.55 6.26 2.83
N TRP A 437 -7.35 5.71 2.63
CA TRP A 437 -6.62 4.92 3.60
C TRP A 437 -5.11 5.11 3.40
N THR A 438 -4.30 4.75 4.42
CA THR A 438 -2.85 4.94 4.40
C THR A 438 -2.13 4.06 5.40
N ASN A 439 -0.79 4.00 5.27
CA ASN A 439 0.08 3.40 6.27
C ASN A 439 0.45 4.42 7.34
N ILE A 440 0.52 3.96 8.58
CA ILE A 440 0.85 4.78 9.76
C ILE A 440 1.86 4.06 10.67
N ARG A 441 2.35 4.79 11.66
CA ARG A 441 2.93 4.23 12.88
C ARG A 441 1.95 4.44 14.03
N PHE A 442 1.76 3.45 14.91
CA PHE A 442 0.81 3.52 16.02
C PHE A 442 1.29 4.48 17.14
N GLU A 443 1.36 5.76 16.83
CA GLU A 443 1.83 6.80 17.74
C GLU A 443 0.73 7.32 18.65
N LYS A 444 1.10 7.68 19.90
CA LYS A 444 0.19 8.26 20.89
C LYS A 444 -0.51 9.57 20.45
N SER A 445 -0.03 10.22 19.39
CA SER A 445 -0.66 11.39 18.78
C SER A 445 -1.98 11.06 18.07
N PHE A 446 -2.30 9.80 17.78
CA PHE A 446 -3.60 9.37 17.31
C PHE A 446 -4.59 9.24 18.47
N THR A 447 -4.99 10.39 19.01
CA THR A 447 -6.03 10.48 20.04
C THR A 447 -7.40 10.13 19.46
N LYS A 448 -8.37 9.84 20.31
CA LYS A 448 -9.77 9.58 19.92
C LYS A 448 -10.32 10.72 19.03
N ASP A 449 -10.09 11.97 19.43
CA ASP A 449 -10.56 13.16 18.69
C ASP A 449 -9.93 13.26 17.30
N LEU A 450 -8.62 12.95 17.17
CA LEU A 450 -7.98 12.91 15.85
C LEU A 450 -8.56 11.77 14.99
N CYS A 451 -8.77 10.58 15.53
CA CYS A 451 -9.36 9.47 14.80
C CYS A 451 -10.80 9.80 14.31
N LEU A 452 -11.61 10.48 15.12
CA LEU A 452 -12.92 10.97 14.73
C LEU A 452 -12.85 12.01 13.59
N LEU A 453 -11.87 12.92 13.62
CA LEU A 453 -11.63 13.87 12.53
C LEU A 453 -11.26 13.14 11.23
N LEU A 454 -10.33 12.17 11.30
CA LEU A 454 -9.92 11.37 10.15
C LEU A 454 -11.11 10.62 9.55
N LYS A 455 -11.93 9.97 10.39
CA LYS A 455 -13.17 9.31 9.96
C LYS A 455 -14.12 10.29 9.25
N ALA A 456 -14.33 11.46 9.81
CA ALA A 456 -15.22 12.47 9.24
C ALA A 456 -14.75 12.92 7.84
N SER A 457 -13.44 12.93 7.57
CA SER A 457 -12.83 13.28 6.28
C SER A 457 -12.84 12.15 5.23
N GLY A 458 -13.37 10.97 5.58
CA GLY A 458 -13.44 9.81 4.67
C GLY A 458 -12.32 8.78 4.85
N CYS A 459 -11.52 8.86 5.92
CA CYS A 459 -10.59 7.78 6.26
C CYS A 459 -11.37 6.53 6.67
N ILE A 460 -11.17 5.42 5.97
CA ILE A 460 -11.85 4.16 6.24
C ILE A 460 -10.97 3.12 6.90
N ALA A 461 -9.66 3.23 6.72
CA ALA A 461 -8.72 2.27 7.26
C ALA A 461 -7.32 2.85 7.42
N VAL A 462 -6.55 2.24 8.30
CA VAL A 462 -5.12 2.46 8.46
C VAL A 462 -4.40 1.12 8.56
N SER A 463 -3.18 1.05 8.00
CA SER A 463 -2.26 -0.07 8.19
C SER A 463 -1.06 0.40 9.00
N GLY A 464 -0.67 -0.35 10.03
CA GLY A 464 0.44 0.05 10.88
C GLY A 464 1.33 -1.11 11.31
N GLY A 465 2.61 -0.83 11.55
CA GLY A 465 3.56 -1.83 12.03
C GLY A 465 3.49 -1.97 13.55
N LEU A 466 2.90 -3.05 14.07
CA LEU A 466 3.18 -3.54 15.42
C LEU A 466 4.53 -4.26 15.44
N GLU A 467 4.88 -4.90 14.33
CA GLU A 467 6.08 -5.73 14.16
C GLU A 467 6.05 -6.92 15.12
N VAL A 468 6.89 -6.92 16.12
CA VAL A 468 6.93 -7.95 17.15
C VAL A 468 6.23 -7.44 18.41
N ALA A 469 5.21 -8.13 18.90
CA ALA A 469 4.56 -7.78 20.16
C ALA A 469 5.44 -8.17 21.37
N SER A 470 6.56 -7.47 21.52
CA SER A 470 7.55 -7.58 22.60
C SER A 470 8.22 -6.23 22.78
N ASP A 471 8.04 -5.59 23.94
CA ASP A 471 8.61 -4.26 24.20
C ASP A 471 10.15 -4.28 24.15
N ARG A 472 10.79 -5.40 24.52
CA ARG A 472 12.24 -5.57 24.37
C ARG A 472 12.65 -5.48 22.89
N LEU A 473 11.96 -6.20 22.03
CA LEU A 473 12.25 -6.22 20.59
C LEU A 473 11.84 -4.90 19.92
N LEU A 474 10.71 -4.31 20.28
CA LEU A 474 10.30 -2.98 19.81
C LEU A 474 11.33 -1.91 20.14
N LYS A 475 11.98 -2.00 21.31
CA LYS A 475 13.08 -1.12 21.68
C LYS A 475 14.36 -1.42 20.87
N LEU A 476 14.67 -2.69 20.61
CA LEU A 476 15.83 -3.09 19.78
C LEU A 476 15.64 -2.66 18.31
N ILE A 477 14.41 -2.74 17.82
CA ILE A 477 13.98 -2.26 16.49
C ILE A 477 14.04 -0.72 16.40
N ASP A 478 14.08 0.00 17.51
CA ASP A 478 13.89 1.46 17.61
C ASP A 478 12.56 1.92 17.00
N LYS A 479 11.50 1.11 17.23
CA LYS A 479 10.16 1.40 16.71
C LYS A 479 9.53 2.63 17.41
N GLY A 480 9.87 2.89 18.68
CA GLY A 480 9.37 4.03 19.45
C GLY A 480 7.92 3.90 19.91
N VAL A 481 7.40 2.67 20.00
CA VAL A 481 6.08 2.34 20.52
C VAL A 481 6.16 1.17 21.48
N THR A 482 5.14 0.98 22.33
CA THR A 482 4.96 -0.20 23.17
C THR A 482 3.69 -0.95 22.75
N VAL A 483 3.54 -2.21 23.17
CA VAL A 483 2.34 -3.01 22.87
C VAL A 483 1.08 -2.35 23.44
N GLU A 484 1.13 -1.86 24.70
CA GLU A 484 0.03 -1.13 25.32
C GLU A 484 -0.37 0.14 24.54
N GLN A 485 0.64 0.91 24.08
CA GLN A 485 0.37 2.08 23.24
C GLN A 485 -0.32 1.70 21.93
N VAL A 486 0.13 0.62 21.28
CA VAL A 486 -0.51 0.11 20.08
C VAL A 486 -1.96 -0.26 20.35
N ALA A 487 -2.24 -0.98 21.45
CA ALA A 487 -3.61 -1.35 21.84
C ALA A 487 -4.52 -0.11 22.00
N LYS A 488 -4.05 0.94 22.68
CA LYS A 488 -4.80 2.19 22.86
C LYS A 488 -5.06 2.91 21.53
N VAL A 489 -4.06 2.99 20.68
CA VAL A 489 -4.19 3.67 19.37
C VAL A 489 -5.13 2.89 18.44
N THR A 490 -5.01 1.57 18.38
CA THR A 490 -5.91 0.73 17.57
C THR A 490 -7.36 0.81 18.06
N ARG A 491 -7.58 0.85 19.40
CA ARG A 491 -8.90 1.14 19.98
C ARG A 491 -9.45 2.47 19.49
N ASN A 492 -8.68 3.56 19.53
CA ASN A 492 -9.13 4.88 19.12
C ASN A 492 -9.60 4.90 17.65
N PHE A 493 -8.89 4.25 16.77
CA PHE A 493 -9.31 4.09 15.37
C PHE A 493 -10.56 3.24 15.24
N THR A 494 -10.61 2.09 15.89
CA THR A 494 -11.75 1.15 15.82
C THR A 494 -13.03 1.78 16.38
N GLU A 495 -12.97 2.45 17.55
CA GLU A 495 -14.10 3.19 18.12
C GLU A 495 -14.58 4.34 17.24
N ALA A 496 -13.66 5.00 16.50
CA ALA A 496 -14.02 5.98 15.49
C ALA A 496 -14.65 5.36 14.22
N GLY A 497 -14.64 4.04 14.09
CA GLY A 497 -15.14 3.32 12.91
C GLY A 497 -14.16 3.31 11.74
N VAL A 498 -12.85 3.36 12.02
CA VAL A 498 -11.76 3.20 11.05
C VAL A 498 -11.15 1.82 11.26
N MET A 499 -11.08 1.02 10.19
CA MET A 499 -10.49 -0.32 10.24
C MET A 499 -8.98 -0.26 10.46
N VAL A 500 -8.44 -1.23 11.17
CA VAL A 500 -7.01 -1.30 11.48
C VAL A 500 -6.41 -2.63 11.00
N HIS A 501 -5.37 -2.52 10.19
CA HIS A 501 -4.50 -3.64 9.80
C HIS A 501 -3.15 -3.53 10.52
N ALA A 502 -2.63 -4.65 11.02
CA ALA A 502 -1.33 -4.70 11.66
C ALA A 502 -0.31 -5.52 10.83
N TYR A 503 0.81 -4.91 10.48
CA TYR A 503 1.98 -5.66 10.02
C TYR A 503 2.65 -6.29 11.24
N LEU A 504 2.84 -7.61 11.18
CA LEU A 504 3.41 -8.44 12.23
C LEU A 504 4.66 -9.13 11.71
N MET A 505 5.69 -9.20 12.53
CA MET A 505 6.98 -9.78 12.17
C MET A 505 7.40 -10.83 13.20
N TYR A 506 8.08 -11.89 12.74
CA TYR A 506 8.74 -12.87 13.59
C TYR A 506 10.15 -13.17 13.06
N GLY A 507 11.01 -13.74 13.91
CA GLY A 507 12.37 -14.05 13.53
C GLY A 507 13.32 -12.84 13.50
N TYR A 508 12.96 -11.73 14.15
CA TYR A 508 13.89 -10.59 14.31
C TYR A 508 15.12 -11.03 15.11
N PRO A 509 16.33 -10.52 14.81
CA PRO A 509 17.55 -10.90 15.50
C PRO A 509 17.42 -10.96 17.03
N THR A 510 17.90 -12.04 17.63
CA THR A 510 17.81 -12.37 19.06
C THR A 510 16.41 -12.65 19.60
N GLN A 511 15.38 -12.74 18.77
CA GLN A 511 14.04 -13.15 19.20
C GLN A 511 14.06 -14.59 19.71
N THR A 512 13.53 -14.80 20.89
CA THR A 512 13.41 -16.12 21.52
C THR A 512 12.10 -16.81 21.14
N ILE A 513 12.04 -18.13 21.26
CA ILE A 513 10.78 -18.90 21.11
C ILE A 513 9.70 -18.38 22.06
N GLN A 514 10.08 -18.04 23.32
CA GLN A 514 9.15 -17.48 24.29
C GLN A 514 8.53 -16.18 23.78
N GLU A 515 9.33 -15.27 23.21
CA GLU A 515 8.81 -14.01 22.68
C GLU A 515 7.91 -14.21 21.45
N THR A 516 8.15 -15.21 20.63
CA THR A 516 7.24 -15.56 19.52
C THR A 516 5.88 -16.02 20.05
N VAL A 517 5.87 -16.87 21.09
CA VAL A 517 4.64 -17.36 21.71
C VAL A 517 3.92 -16.23 22.48
N ASP A 518 4.65 -15.41 23.21
CA ASP A 518 4.09 -14.26 23.93
C ASP A 518 3.53 -13.20 22.96
N SER A 519 4.20 -12.99 21.82
CA SER A 519 3.71 -12.11 20.74
C SER A 519 2.40 -12.64 20.12
N LEU A 520 2.31 -13.96 19.87
CA LEU A 520 1.08 -14.57 19.38
C LEU A 520 -0.07 -14.38 20.38
N GLU A 521 0.17 -14.54 21.67
CA GLU A 521 -0.85 -14.33 22.70
C GLU A 521 -1.34 -12.88 22.73
N MET A 522 -0.43 -11.90 22.70
CA MET A 522 -0.85 -10.49 22.68
C MET A 522 -1.62 -10.13 21.40
N VAL A 523 -1.24 -10.71 20.25
CA VAL A 523 -1.99 -10.55 19.00
C VAL A 523 -3.39 -11.19 19.11
N ARG A 524 -3.50 -12.41 19.69
CA ARG A 524 -4.78 -13.05 19.96
C ARG A 524 -5.70 -12.15 20.78
N GLN A 525 -5.19 -11.57 21.87
CA GLN A 525 -5.95 -10.65 22.73
C GLN A 525 -6.38 -9.37 22.01
N LEU A 526 -5.53 -8.78 21.15
CA LEU A 526 -5.90 -7.60 20.35
C LEU A 526 -7.08 -7.87 19.41
N PHE A 527 -7.13 -9.08 18.82
CA PHE A 527 -8.28 -9.50 18.01
C PHE A 527 -9.49 -9.82 18.86
N GLU A 528 -9.33 -10.52 19.99
CA GLU A 528 -10.41 -10.90 20.90
C GLU A 528 -11.15 -9.69 21.46
N VAL A 529 -10.42 -8.63 21.85
CA VAL A 529 -11.05 -7.37 22.30
C VAL A 529 -11.52 -6.48 21.14
N GLY A 530 -11.32 -6.90 19.89
CA GLY A 530 -11.86 -6.29 18.68
C GLY A 530 -11.18 -4.99 18.24
N VAL A 531 -9.95 -4.70 18.69
CA VAL A 531 -9.22 -3.47 18.31
C VAL A 531 -8.36 -3.64 17.06
N LEU A 532 -8.23 -4.85 16.54
CA LEU A 532 -7.68 -5.16 15.22
C LEU A 532 -8.72 -5.90 14.37
N GLN A 533 -8.76 -5.60 13.08
CA GLN A 533 -9.64 -6.27 12.10
C GLN A 533 -8.85 -7.16 11.15
N SER A 534 -7.57 -6.88 10.95
CA SER A 534 -6.73 -7.62 10.01
C SER A 534 -5.26 -7.57 10.43
N GLY A 535 -4.48 -8.52 9.96
CA GLY A 535 -3.04 -8.56 10.16
C GLY A 535 -2.35 -9.46 9.14
N PHE A 536 -1.02 -9.36 9.10
CA PHE A 536 -0.19 -10.21 8.27
C PHE A 536 1.14 -10.49 8.97
N TRP A 537 1.49 -11.79 9.12
CA TRP A 537 2.78 -12.22 9.61
C TRP A 537 3.79 -12.36 8.48
N HIS A 538 4.92 -11.70 8.60
CA HIS A 538 6.09 -11.93 7.75
C HIS A 538 7.32 -12.27 8.59
N GLN A 539 8.21 -13.05 8.01
CA GLN A 539 9.50 -13.34 8.64
C GLN A 539 10.46 -12.19 8.37
N PHE A 540 11.28 -11.87 9.35
CA PHE A 540 12.34 -10.88 9.19
C PHE A 540 13.31 -11.30 8.09
N ALA A 541 13.59 -10.39 7.16
CA ALA A 541 14.66 -10.51 6.16
C ALA A 541 15.69 -9.41 6.41
N MET A 542 16.96 -9.78 6.39
CA MET A 542 18.04 -8.82 6.57
C MET A 542 18.40 -8.17 5.24
N THR A 543 18.31 -6.84 5.17
CA THR A 543 18.65 -6.07 3.98
C THR A 543 19.98 -5.35 4.12
N ALA A 544 20.71 -5.16 3.01
CA ALA A 544 22.05 -4.57 2.98
C ALA A 544 22.08 -3.12 3.51
N HIS A 545 20.98 -2.41 3.36
CA HIS A 545 20.88 -0.97 3.63
C HIS A 545 20.22 -0.64 4.98
N SER A 546 19.76 -1.67 5.70
CA SER A 546 19.24 -1.56 7.06
C SER A 546 20.35 -1.46 8.09
N PRO A 547 20.12 -0.87 9.28
CA PRO A 547 21.09 -0.90 10.38
C PRO A 547 21.53 -2.32 10.77
N VAL A 548 20.62 -3.31 10.72
CA VAL A 548 20.97 -4.72 10.98
C VAL A 548 21.97 -5.21 9.94
N GLY A 549 21.77 -4.91 8.67
CA GLY A 549 22.68 -5.31 7.60
C GLY A 549 24.00 -4.54 7.58
N LEU A 550 23.99 -3.25 7.98
CA LEU A 550 25.20 -2.43 8.04
C LEU A 550 26.09 -2.73 9.24
N TYR A 551 25.47 -3.10 10.39
CA TYR A 551 26.16 -3.31 11.69
C TYR A 551 25.68 -4.60 12.36
N PRO A 552 25.81 -5.78 11.70
CA PRO A 552 25.20 -7.04 12.14
C PRO A 552 25.65 -7.47 13.53
N GLU A 553 26.89 -7.18 13.90
CA GLU A 553 27.46 -7.49 15.20
C GLU A 553 26.71 -6.84 16.39
N ARG A 554 26.07 -5.68 16.16
CA ARG A 554 25.26 -5.00 17.18
C ARG A 554 23.94 -5.72 17.47
N PHE A 555 23.51 -6.56 16.54
CA PHE A 555 22.23 -7.27 16.60
C PHE A 555 22.43 -8.78 16.83
N GLY A 556 23.66 -9.23 17.09
CA GLY A 556 23.96 -10.64 17.36
C GLY A 556 23.80 -11.57 16.17
N VAL A 557 23.95 -11.04 14.96
CA VAL A 557 23.89 -11.80 13.71
C VAL A 557 25.23 -11.78 12.97
N VAL A 558 25.46 -12.83 12.19
CA VAL A 558 26.66 -12.97 11.34
C VAL A 558 26.22 -13.18 9.89
N LYS A 559 26.77 -12.39 9.00
CA LYS A 559 26.54 -12.56 7.56
C LYS A 559 27.19 -13.86 7.07
N GLU A 560 26.47 -14.62 6.25
CA GLU A 560 26.98 -15.89 5.71
C GLU A 560 28.01 -15.67 4.59
N THR A 561 27.91 -14.57 3.85
CA THR A 561 28.83 -14.22 2.76
C THR A 561 29.31 -12.78 2.90
N GLU A 562 30.61 -12.57 2.81
CA GLU A 562 31.21 -11.23 2.74
C GLU A 562 31.38 -10.72 1.29
N ILE A 563 31.19 -11.60 0.29
CA ILE A 563 31.44 -11.28 -1.12
C ILE A 563 30.16 -10.74 -1.73
N LEU A 564 30.19 -9.47 -2.15
CA LEU A 564 29.13 -8.90 -2.97
C LEU A 564 29.07 -9.57 -4.34
N GLY A 565 27.88 -9.93 -4.77
CA GLY A 565 27.63 -10.39 -6.13
C GLY A 565 27.77 -9.26 -7.15
N THR A 566 27.73 -9.60 -8.44
CA THR A 566 27.88 -8.61 -9.54
C THR A 566 26.59 -7.89 -9.88
N PHE A 567 25.45 -8.37 -9.39
CA PHE A 567 24.11 -7.89 -9.79
C PHE A 567 23.28 -7.40 -8.60
N ALA A 568 22.39 -8.21 -8.04
CA ALA A 568 21.47 -7.79 -6.96
C ALA A 568 22.03 -8.19 -5.58
N ASN A 569 22.07 -7.25 -4.64
CA ASN A 569 22.81 -7.45 -3.39
C ASN A 569 22.06 -6.89 -2.16
N ASN A 570 20.75 -6.80 -2.17
CA ASN A 570 20.04 -6.27 -1.01
C ASN A 570 19.72 -7.34 0.05
N ASP A 571 19.19 -8.50 -0.38
CA ASP A 571 18.88 -9.59 0.54
C ASP A 571 20.17 -10.30 1.01
N ILE A 572 20.37 -10.37 2.32
CA ILE A 572 21.56 -10.93 2.93
C ILE A 572 21.21 -12.16 3.76
N ASN A 573 21.80 -13.31 3.44
CA ASN A 573 21.75 -14.48 4.31
C ASN A 573 22.57 -14.27 5.57
N TYR A 574 22.04 -14.68 6.69
CA TYR A 574 22.66 -14.51 8.00
C TYR A 574 22.35 -15.68 8.93
N THR A 575 23.18 -15.84 9.95
CA THR A 575 22.92 -16.71 11.09
C THR A 575 22.69 -15.86 12.34
N ASP A 576 21.65 -16.21 13.10
CA ASP A 576 21.34 -15.57 14.39
C ASP A 576 22.05 -16.30 15.53
N SER A 577 22.53 -15.56 16.51
CA SER A 577 23.23 -16.08 17.70
C SER A 577 22.37 -17.01 18.56
N THR A 578 21.03 -16.97 18.42
CA THR A 578 20.11 -17.86 19.14
C THR A 578 20.06 -19.27 18.54
N GLY A 579 20.40 -19.41 17.26
CA GLY A 579 20.33 -20.68 16.51
C GLY A 579 18.89 -21.22 16.36
N ILE A 580 17.88 -20.36 16.51
CA ILE A 580 16.46 -20.74 16.40
C ILE A 580 16.08 -20.78 14.93
N ASP A 581 15.51 -21.89 14.51
CA ASP A 581 14.80 -22.01 13.25
C ASP A 581 13.41 -21.35 13.39
N HIS A 582 13.26 -20.15 12.85
CA HIS A 582 12.00 -19.40 12.90
C HIS A 582 11.00 -19.83 11.81
N ASP A 583 11.42 -20.47 10.74
CA ASP A 583 10.57 -20.91 9.62
C ASP A 583 9.45 -21.85 10.09
N LYS A 584 9.76 -22.70 11.08
CA LYS A 584 8.78 -23.65 11.66
C LYS A 584 7.54 -22.98 12.28
N PHE A 585 7.63 -21.71 12.65
CA PHE A 585 6.48 -20.98 13.21
C PHE A 585 5.52 -20.45 12.14
N SER A 586 5.96 -20.33 10.89
CA SER A 586 5.26 -19.69 9.79
C SER A 586 3.82 -20.17 9.63
N PHE A 587 3.64 -21.50 9.54
CA PHE A 587 2.33 -22.09 9.32
C PHE A 587 1.37 -21.82 10.50
N GLY A 588 1.80 -22.07 11.74
CA GLY A 588 0.97 -21.88 12.93
C GLY A 588 0.58 -20.41 13.14
N LEU A 589 1.53 -19.48 12.94
CA LEU A 589 1.27 -18.05 13.03
C LEU A 589 0.26 -17.56 11.99
N LYS A 590 0.39 -18.01 10.74
CA LYS A 590 -0.54 -17.63 9.66
C LYS A 590 -1.92 -18.24 9.86
N LYS A 591 -1.97 -19.53 10.25
CA LYS A 591 -3.24 -20.24 10.49
C LYS A 591 -4.02 -19.64 11.66
N SER A 592 -3.35 -19.38 12.80
CA SER A 592 -3.99 -18.75 13.95
C SER A 592 -4.52 -17.36 13.62
N LEU A 593 -3.71 -16.54 12.95
CA LEU A 593 -4.09 -15.18 12.53
C LEU A 593 -5.32 -15.19 11.61
N PHE A 594 -5.36 -16.11 10.63
CA PHE A 594 -6.52 -16.28 9.76
C PHE A 594 -7.81 -16.51 10.57
N ASN A 595 -7.77 -17.41 11.56
CA ASN A 595 -8.93 -17.68 12.41
C ASN A 595 -9.29 -16.47 13.29
N PHE A 596 -8.30 -15.80 13.87
CA PHE A 596 -8.53 -14.60 14.70
C PHE A 596 -9.15 -13.45 13.90
N MET A 597 -8.72 -13.22 12.67
CA MET A 597 -9.32 -12.21 11.77
C MET A 597 -10.80 -12.46 11.50
N HIS A 598 -11.24 -13.72 11.59
CA HIS A 598 -12.62 -14.11 11.39
C HIS A 598 -13.41 -14.29 12.70
N GLY A 599 -12.80 -13.95 13.84
CA GLY A 599 -13.47 -13.96 15.15
C GLY A 599 -13.68 -15.34 15.76
N ILE A 600 -12.86 -16.32 15.38
CA ILE A 600 -12.98 -17.72 15.88
C ILE A 600 -11.69 -18.23 16.50
N CYS A 601 -11.80 -19.32 17.27
CA CYS A 601 -10.69 -20.05 17.90
C CYS A 601 -9.88 -19.22 18.92
N PHE A 602 -10.47 -18.22 19.55
CA PHE A 602 -9.82 -17.48 20.64
C PHE A 602 -9.60 -18.31 21.91
N ASP A 603 -10.37 -19.37 22.08
CA ASP A 603 -10.32 -20.32 23.18
C ASP A 603 -9.32 -21.48 22.97
N TYR A 604 -8.70 -21.57 21.80
CA TYR A 604 -7.70 -22.59 21.49
C TYR A 604 -6.43 -22.36 22.33
N GLU A 605 -5.85 -23.44 22.85
CA GLU A 605 -4.53 -23.39 23.44
C GLU A 605 -3.50 -23.02 22.36
N LEU A 606 -2.54 -22.14 22.67
CA LEU A 606 -1.53 -21.73 21.67
C LEU A 606 -0.73 -22.92 21.11
N GLN A 607 -0.61 -24.00 21.88
CA GLN A 607 0.03 -25.25 21.44
C GLN A 607 -0.67 -25.88 20.22
N ASP A 608 -1.98 -25.72 20.09
CA ASP A 608 -2.79 -26.39 19.05
C ASP A 608 -2.49 -25.83 17.63
N TRP A 609 -1.84 -24.69 17.57
CA TRP A 609 -1.39 -24.09 16.31
C TRP A 609 -0.09 -24.68 15.77
N PHE A 610 0.64 -25.46 16.58
CA PHE A 610 1.98 -25.95 16.24
C PHE A 610 2.10 -27.45 16.43
N GLU A 611 2.67 -28.15 15.45
CA GLU A 611 2.96 -29.58 15.51
C GLU A 611 4.12 -29.94 16.45
N PHE A 612 4.92 -28.96 16.84
CA PHE A 612 6.04 -29.10 17.76
C PHE A 612 5.73 -28.45 19.11
N LYS A 613 6.44 -28.91 20.14
CA LYS A 613 6.24 -28.39 21.51
C LYS A 613 6.71 -26.94 21.64
N ILE A 614 5.83 -26.07 22.12
CA ILE A 614 6.13 -24.68 22.45
C ILE A 614 6.08 -24.44 23.97
N PRO A 615 6.75 -23.39 24.52
CA PRO A 615 6.59 -22.98 25.92
C PRO A 615 5.17 -22.41 26.14
N LYS A 616 4.70 -22.41 27.39
CA LYS A 616 3.49 -21.67 27.76
C LYS A 616 3.77 -20.17 27.71
N THR A 617 2.77 -19.40 27.31
CA THR A 617 2.88 -17.93 27.38
C THR A 617 3.08 -17.44 28.81
N LYS A 618 3.80 -16.33 28.94
CA LYS A 618 4.00 -15.59 30.20
C LYS A 618 3.09 -14.36 30.28
N ILE A 619 2.33 -14.08 29.24
CA ILE A 619 1.44 -12.92 29.19
C ILE A 619 0.17 -13.22 30.01
N SER A 620 -0.25 -12.22 30.81
CA SER A 620 -1.53 -12.29 31.52
C SER A 620 -2.70 -12.45 30.52
N PRO A 621 -3.70 -13.30 30.81
CA PRO A 621 -4.88 -13.42 29.97
C PRO A 621 -5.61 -12.11 29.70
N ASP A 622 -5.51 -11.14 30.61
CA ASP A 622 -6.18 -9.84 30.54
C ASP A 622 -5.22 -8.68 30.20
N PHE A 623 -4.01 -8.96 29.69
CA PHE A 623 -2.97 -7.95 29.48
C PHE A 623 -3.45 -6.78 28.61
N ILE A 624 -4.05 -7.06 27.47
CA ILE A 624 -4.56 -6.01 26.56
C ILE A 624 -5.81 -5.37 27.16
N PHE A 625 -6.71 -6.15 27.76
CA PHE A 625 -7.91 -5.63 28.40
C PHE A 625 -7.56 -4.62 29.51
N ASP A 626 -6.63 -4.96 30.37
CA ASP A 626 -6.16 -4.08 31.47
C ASP A 626 -5.53 -2.80 30.92
N ALA A 627 -4.70 -2.91 29.87
CA ALA A 627 -4.09 -1.75 29.22
C ALA A 627 -5.14 -0.77 28.64
N LEU A 628 -6.32 -1.28 28.26
CA LEU A 628 -7.40 -0.49 27.69
C LEU A 628 -8.34 0.11 28.75
N GLN A 629 -8.23 -0.26 30.05
CA GLN A 629 -9.02 0.34 31.13
C GLN A 629 -8.56 1.75 31.51
N GLU A 630 -7.33 2.12 31.19
CA GLU A 630 -6.85 3.48 31.44
C GLU A 630 -7.57 4.47 30.53
N GLU A 631 -8.22 5.47 31.14
CA GLU A 631 -8.82 6.59 30.42
C GLU A 631 -7.72 7.50 29.85
N GLU A 632 -7.92 7.99 28.62
CA GLU A 632 -7.05 9.02 28.07
C GLU A 632 -7.31 10.35 28.76
N ASP A 633 -6.24 11.01 29.22
CA ASP A 633 -6.31 12.34 29.76
C ASP A 633 -6.90 13.34 28.74
N PHE A 634 -7.81 14.18 29.22
CA PHE A 634 -8.39 15.21 28.42
C PHE A 634 -7.32 16.20 27.93
N ASN A 635 -7.20 16.36 26.60
CA ASN A 635 -6.24 17.29 26.04
C ASN A 635 -6.66 18.74 26.29
N SER A 636 -6.12 19.37 27.32
CA SER A 636 -6.35 20.78 27.69
C SER A 636 -5.15 21.68 27.42
N LYS A 637 -4.22 21.26 26.55
CA LYS A 637 -3.02 22.05 26.21
C LYS A 637 -3.46 23.39 25.57
N PRO A 638 -2.86 24.52 25.96
CA PRO A 638 -3.21 25.84 25.41
C PRO A 638 -3.17 25.90 23.86
N THR A 639 -2.28 25.13 23.26
CA THR A 639 -2.06 25.08 21.80
C THR A 639 -2.94 24.04 21.09
N ALA A 640 -3.72 23.23 21.81
CA ALA A 640 -4.64 22.27 21.20
C ALA A 640 -5.66 22.99 20.31
N LYS A 641 -5.95 22.41 19.15
CA LYS A 641 -6.88 23.02 18.19
C LYS A 641 -8.31 22.57 18.48
N ILE A 642 -9.23 23.50 18.53
CA ILE A 642 -10.65 23.22 18.75
C ILE A 642 -11.40 23.30 17.44
N VAL A 643 -12.16 22.25 17.13
CA VAL A 643 -12.91 22.14 15.87
C VAL A 643 -14.30 21.57 16.13
N TRP A 644 -15.30 22.16 15.49
CA TRP A 644 -16.68 21.68 15.49
C TRP A 644 -17.04 21.06 14.14
N LEU A 645 -17.43 19.78 14.16
CA LEU A 645 -17.85 19.02 12.98
C LEU A 645 -19.34 19.18 12.68
N GLY A 646 -20.14 19.53 13.69
CA GLY A 646 -21.59 19.61 13.56
C GLY A 646 -22.10 20.88 12.87
N GLY A 647 -23.40 20.90 12.67
CA GLY A 647 -24.13 22.05 12.11
C GLY A 647 -24.41 23.17 13.11
N LYS A 648 -25.11 24.21 12.62
CA LYS A 648 -25.67 25.27 13.45
C LYS A 648 -26.89 24.74 14.20
N PRO A 649 -27.04 25.00 15.52
CA PRO A 649 -28.20 24.56 16.25
C PRO A 649 -29.47 25.39 15.94
N PHE A 650 -30.62 24.80 16.14
CA PHE A 650 -31.86 25.51 16.33
C PHE A 650 -31.95 25.99 17.77
N VAL A 651 -32.43 27.22 17.97
CA VAL A 651 -32.41 27.92 19.26
C VAL A 651 -33.81 28.17 19.74
N GLU A 652 -34.12 27.75 20.97
CA GLU A 652 -35.36 28.03 21.66
C GLU A 652 -35.07 28.69 23.02
N HIS A 653 -35.77 29.76 23.35
CA HIS A 653 -35.66 30.48 24.63
C HIS A 653 -36.80 30.09 25.56
N PHE A 654 -36.51 29.85 26.82
CA PHE A 654 -37.51 29.58 27.82
C PHE A 654 -37.08 30.10 29.20
N THR A 655 -38.02 30.28 30.09
CA THR A 655 -37.76 30.69 31.47
C THR A 655 -37.97 29.51 32.42
N LYS A 656 -36.94 29.18 33.21
CA LYS A 656 -37.04 28.17 34.27
C LYS A 656 -37.23 28.86 35.60
N SER A 657 -38.28 28.51 36.34
CA SER A 657 -38.57 29.08 37.65
C SER A 657 -38.54 28.01 38.74
N LYS A 658 -37.90 28.29 39.87
CA LYS A 658 -37.89 27.41 41.04
C LYS A 658 -37.77 28.25 42.33
N LYS A 659 -38.68 28.01 43.27
CA LYS A 659 -38.69 28.69 44.59
C LYS A 659 -38.60 30.23 44.54
N GLY A 660 -39.30 30.86 43.58
CA GLY A 660 -39.31 32.30 43.41
C GLY A 660 -38.18 32.93 42.62
N ASN A 661 -37.16 32.17 42.25
CA ASN A 661 -36.10 32.61 41.36
C ASN A 661 -36.41 32.20 39.93
N SER A 662 -36.06 33.05 38.96
CA SER A 662 -36.31 32.85 37.55
C SER A 662 -35.00 32.99 36.79
N TRP A 663 -34.72 32.06 35.87
CA TRP A 663 -33.53 32.05 35.01
C TRP A 663 -33.94 32.01 33.55
N GLU A 664 -33.32 32.82 32.73
CA GLU A 664 -33.41 32.73 31.26
C GLU A 664 -32.55 31.61 30.77
N MET A 665 -33.15 30.70 30.06
CA MET A 665 -32.53 29.46 29.55
C MET A 665 -32.64 29.38 28.03
N MET A 666 -31.74 28.62 27.43
CA MET A 666 -31.79 28.25 26.02
C MET A 666 -31.76 26.74 25.88
N THR A 667 -32.55 26.24 24.94
CA THR A 667 -32.38 24.89 24.37
C THR A 667 -31.74 25.04 23.00
N LEU A 668 -30.62 24.35 22.78
CA LEU A 668 -29.93 24.25 21.48
C LEU A 668 -30.17 22.85 20.96
N THR A 669 -30.88 22.75 19.83
CA THR A 669 -31.17 21.47 19.16
C THR A 669 -30.26 21.33 17.99
N PHE A 670 -29.49 20.24 17.97
CA PHE A 670 -28.59 19.87 16.92
C PHE A 670 -29.13 18.64 16.16
N HIS A 671 -28.95 18.65 14.86
CA HIS A 671 -29.23 17.52 14.00
C HIS A 671 -27.92 17.04 13.36
N ASP A 672 -27.57 15.81 13.62
CA ASP A 672 -26.48 15.15 12.93
C ASP A 672 -27.02 14.18 11.86
N LYS A 673 -26.17 13.36 11.24
CA LYS A 673 -26.57 12.43 10.18
C LYS A 673 -27.42 11.26 10.68
N LYS A 674 -27.39 10.95 11.96
CA LYS A 674 -28.03 9.77 12.58
C LYS A 674 -29.17 10.15 13.51
N GLU A 675 -28.98 11.21 14.29
CA GLU A 675 -29.90 11.53 15.36
C GLU A 675 -29.96 13.04 15.63
N SER A 676 -30.87 13.43 16.51
CA SER A 676 -30.97 14.80 17.00
C SER A 676 -30.77 14.81 18.51
N PHE A 677 -30.03 15.79 19.00
CA PHE A 677 -29.78 15.93 20.42
C PHE A 677 -29.99 17.37 20.89
N ASN A 678 -30.27 17.54 22.16
CA ASN A 678 -30.55 18.83 22.77
C ASN A 678 -29.57 19.08 23.91
N ILE A 679 -29.11 20.31 24.02
CA ILE A 679 -28.43 20.80 25.20
C ILE A 679 -29.20 21.99 25.78
N GLN A 680 -29.24 22.08 27.10
CA GLN A 680 -29.84 23.21 27.81
C GLN A 680 -28.77 23.91 28.64
N THR A 681 -28.71 25.23 28.50
CA THR A 681 -27.79 26.07 29.24
C THR A 681 -28.45 27.42 29.59
N ASN A 682 -27.80 28.23 30.40
CA ASN A 682 -28.29 29.59 30.60
C ASN A 682 -28.16 30.41 29.32
N ARG A 683 -28.90 31.51 29.23
CA ARG A 683 -28.99 32.31 28.01
C ARG A 683 -27.62 32.82 27.54
N LEU A 684 -26.81 33.39 28.44
CA LEU A 684 -25.52 34.00 28.08
C LEU A 684 -24.51 32.97 27.58
N GLU A 685 -24.40 31.84 28.27
CA GLU A 685 -23.56 30.71 27.81
C GLU A 685 -24.07 30.16 26.48
N GLY A 686 -25.40 30.05 26.30
CA GLY A 686 -25.99 29.54 25.06
C GLY A 686 -25.74 30.46 23.86
N GLU A 687 -25.88 31.78 24.02
CA GLU A 687 -25.56 32.77 22.99
C GLU A 687 -24.09 32.72 22.61
N TRP A 688 -23.18 32.70 23.61
CA TRP A 688 -21.73 32.50 23.34
C TRP A 688 -21.46 31.19 22.64
N LEU A 689 -22.08 30.09 23.07
CA LEU A 689 -21.85 28.77 22.49
C LEU A 689 -22.26 28.73 21.01
N VAL A 690 -23.41 29.31 20.64
CA VAL A 690 -23.83 29.41 19.24
C VAL A 690 -22.80 30.18 18.40
N GLU A 691 -22.25 31.27 18.94
CA GLU A 691 -21.26 32.09 18.24
C GLU A 691 -19.94 31.37 18.10
N ILE A 692 -19.41 30.74 19.17
CA ILE A 692 -18.12 30.06 19.13
C ILE A 692 -18.16 28.84 18.22
N LEU A 693 -19.23 28.04 18.24
CA LEU A 693 -19.36 26.88 17.33
C LEU A 693 -19.32 27.26 15.84
N LEU A 694 -19.85 28.45 15.50
CA LEU A 694 -19.74 28.99 14.15
C LEU A 694 -18.29 29.41 13.80
N LYS A 695 -17.56 29.97 14.79
CA LYS A 695 -16.16 30.41 14.62
C LYS A 695 -15.24 29.20 14.45
N ILE A 696 -15.42 28.14 15.25
CA ILE A 696 -14.57 26.92 15.25
C ILE A 696 -15.07 25.83 14.29
N SER A 697 -16.09 26.12 13.48
CA SER A 697 -16.58 25.16 12.48
C SER A 697 -15.47 24.73 11.51
N VAL A 698 -15.40 23.44 11.21
CA VAL A 698 -14.46 22.83 10.24
C VAL A 698 -14.51 23.49 8.85
N SER A 699 -15.62 24.16 8.51
CA SER A 699 -15.76 24.90 7.24
C SER A 699 -14.94 26.20 7.18
N LYS A 700 -14.35 26.64 8.30
CA LYS A 700 -13.60 27.90 8.40
C LYS A 700 -12.13 27.70 8.13
N VAL A 701 -11.50 28.73 7.58
CA VAL A 701 -10.04 28.74 7.33
C VAL A 701 -9.25 28.89 8.63
N LYS A 702 -9.73 29.77 9.52
CA LYS A 702 -9.06 29.98 10.81
C LYS A 702 -9.44 28.84 11.78
N ILE A 703 -8.42 28.19 12.33
CA ILE A 703 -8.57 27.17 13.38
C ILE A 703 -8.15 27.81 14.70
N TYR A 704 -9.07 27.78 15.66
CA TYR A 704 -8.83 28.35 16.99
C TYR A 704 -8.09 27.35 17.89
N THR A 705 -7.22 27.88 18.76
CA THR A 705 -6.59 27.10 19.83
C THR A 705 -7.49 27.08 21.07
N PHE A 706 -7.22 26.13 21.97
CA PHE A 706 -7.90 26.08 23.28
C PHE A 706 -7.76 27.38 24.04
N GLN A 707 -6.56 27.99 24.03
CA GLN A 707 -6.31 29.28 24.69
C GLN A 707 -7.13 30.43 24.07
N GLU A 708 -7.28 30.47 22.73
CA GLU A 708 -8.10 31.51 22.06
C GLU A 708 -9.58 31.33 22.40
N VAL A 709 -10.10 30.09 22.46
CA VAL A 709 -11.48 29.79 22.86
C VAL A 709 -11.72 30.18 24.34
N LYS A 710 -10.77 29.84 25.21
CA LYS A 710 -10.81 30.24 26.62
C LYS A 710 -10.82 31.76 26.77
N ALA A 711 -9.94 32.48 26.11
CA ALA A 711 -9.87 33.95 26.17
C ALA A 711 -11.13 34.61 25.60
N ASP A 712 -11.74 34.07 24.53
CA ASP A 712 -13.01 34.53 23.97
C ASP A 712 -14.16 34.36 25.00
N PHE A 713 -14.20 33.25 25.73
CA PHE A 713 -15.17 33.05 26.81
C PHE A 713 -14.98 34.03 27.97
N GLU A 714 -13.77 34.11 28.52
CA GLU A 714 -13.43 34.92 29.68
C GLU A 714 -13.55 36.43 29.42
N SER A 715 -13.60 36.87 28.16
CA SER A 715 -13.91 38.26 27.81
C SER A 715 -15.38 38.62 27.97
N ASN A 716 -16.30 37.64 28.06
CA ASN A 716 -17.74 37.84 28.09
C ASN A 716 -18.42 37.18 29.31
N LEU A 717 -17.80 36.14 29.87
CA LEU A 717 -18.36 35.28 30.90
C LEU A 717 -17.29 34.92 31.93
N GLU A 718 -17.71 34.41 33.09
CA GLU A 718 -16.85 33.96 34.16
C GLU A 718 -16.84 32.42 34.25
N ASP A 719 -15.86 31.85 34.95
CA ASP A 719 -15.76 30.41 35.25
C ASP A 719 -15.66 29.46 34.05
N PHE A 720 -14.74 29.76 33.10
CA PHE A 720 -14.51 28.91 31.92
C PHE A 720 -14.34 27.43 32.29
N GLU A 721 -13.56 27.10 33.31
CA GLU A 721 -13.31 25.71 33.69
C GLU A 721 -14.61 25.00 34.10
N LEU A 722 -15.49 25.64 34.86
CA LEU A 722 -16.78 25.07 35.23
C LEU A 722 -17.66 24.80 34.00
N PHE A 723 -17.67 25.75 33.06
CA PHE A 723 -18.42 25.62 31.82
C PHE A 723 -17.85 24.53 30.92
N TRP A 724 -16.49 24.49 30.73
CA TRP A 724 -15.83 23.56 29.83
C TRP A 724 -15.98 22.09 30.24
N TYR A 725 -16.10 21.82 31.54
CA TYR A 725 -16.35 20.47 32.07
C TYR A 725 -17.81 20.17 32.32
N SER A 726 -18.71 21.06 31.94
CA SER A 726 -20.16 20.90 32.12
C SER A 726 -20.77 19.85 31.21
N LYS A 727 -21.99 19.40 31.53
CA LYS A 727 -22.73 18.43 30.73
C LYS A 727 -22.96 18.90 29.28
N PRO A 728 -23.35 20.17 28.99
CA PRO A 728 -23.47 20.69 27.63
C PRO A 728 -22.21 20.44 26.77
N ILE A 729 -21.02 20.76 27.27
CA ILE A 729 -19.77 20.59 26.55
C ILE A 729 -19.42 19.09 26.39
N LYS A 730 -19.63 18.27 27.42
CA LYS A 730 -19.46 16.81 27.33
C LYS A 730 -20.32 16.22 26.22
N THR A 731 -21.61 16.62 26.16
CA THR A 731 -22.51 16.19 25.08
C THR A 731 -21.99 16.65 23.70
N LEU A 732 -21.58 17.91 23.55
CA LEU A 732 -21.00 18.38 22.27
C LEU A 732 -19.76 17.58 21.85
N ARG A 733 -18.95 17.18 22.82
CA ARG A 733 -17.78 16.34 22.52
C ARG A 733 -18.14 14.96 21.97
N GLU A 734 -19.22 14.36 22.48
CA GLU A 734 -19.76 13.11 21.94
C GLU A 734 -20.25 13.28 20.49
N PHE A 735 -20.68 14.49 20.11
CA PHE A 735 -21.25 14.81 18.80
C PHE A 735 -20.34 15.65 17.90
N GLY A 736 -19.04 15.73 18.16
CA GLY A 736 -18.07 16.27 17.23
C GLY A 736 -17.42 17.60 17.58
N LEU A 737 -17.45 18.03 18.84
CA LEU A 737 -16.56 19.06 19.36
C LEU A 737 -15.22 18.42 19.69
N LEU A 738 -14.24 18.59 18.81
CA LEU A 738 -12.94 17.93 18.89
C LEU A 738 -11.87 18.86 19.47
N VAL A 739 -10.95 18.26 20.24
CA VAL A 739 -9.76 18.90 20.80
C VAL A 739 -8.52 18.18 20.27
N LEU A 740 -7.84 18.79 19.29
CA LEU A 740 -6.81 18.17 18.45
C LEU A 740 -5.38 18.60 18.83
#